data_eb292c1f6b34655ff8eb000d7798d2af
#
_entry.id   eb292c1f6b34655ff8eb000d7798d2af
#
_cell.length_a   1.000
_cell.length_b   1.000
_cell.length_c   1.000
_cell.angle_alpha   90.00
_cell.angle_beta   90.00
_cell.angle_gamma   90.00
#
_symmetry.space_group_name_H-M   'P 1'
#
loop_
_entity.id
_entity.type
_entity.pdbx_description
1 polymer ?
#
loop_
_entity_poly.entity_id
_entity_poly.type
_entity_poly.pdbx_seq_one_letter_code
_entity_poly.pdbx_strand_id
1 'polypeptide(L)'
;MTLLTETRKRIVPPRTAPGPSPLTRAAVPPLAPGALPGLGHATALLRDPLGFLGSLATHGGVVRIRLGPRTVCVVTDARLVHTLLVALAYDCPRGAVQDTLKTAFGDGLLMSEGQAHRDRRRIIQPAFGPDRMGEYLAVMHQVTEERAGRWRPGQVLDVAKEMNHLALEIVTRSLFDARLSEDATLAFHRALPDMVKGQIVQSLYPHPALARLPLAVNRRFDAAVRVLNRVVDQAVNRPAADTRPDDRRGTLPALLRAATDPATGRPLTEADVRSEAITMFGAGTETVSTTLTWLLDELLRHPEVEARMLAELDRHLPAGTAPTPEALARLTYTRSVTQEVVRLHAPNAFLMRTAQVPVELGPYLIPAGTELLYSLTALHRDPVRYPEPLAFRPERWQDGGSAGRPSFLPFGAGKHKCIGEAFAWAELTVAAAAILRRWQPVALPGVRAREVVWTTVQAQGLRVRLAPREEPATGAEQATGTEQATGAERATGTERATRTEQAPLPERTTLGSGTRSTPREAAAPGRCPVSATAFSAGDSTAPAPSPDRPRAPRPARELRAAADRHADWTVHHGLLTPSELPGYRAYALHELIGRAFPSARGAELDLLIDLLGWFTILDDRFDGTPGRRPAEARALVDPLIAVLDGGGTPPQGQLLSAWRELWGRQTESMSAAWRARAAREWRSCLATFPAEADHRARGTVPAHGLGLTDTMRLRRHGSCLYPFMNILERVHGADAPAALHAEPALHRLRANTADAATLINDLYSLEREERQTAAAFNTVLTLQRVRGCTRSRAVRAVRDRIVRLRQESEELRAELQHRHPAGRWYLDGTRELVAGVQAWTSTSNRYLVPGGARRR
;
A
#
# COMPACT_ATOMS: atom_id res chain seq x y z
N MET A 1 -17.18 -92.37 -11.22
CA MET A 1 -15.87 -92.42 -11.86
C MET A 1 -15.77 -91.28 -12.85
N THR A 2 -14.74 -90.46 -12.68
CA THR A 2 -14.10 -89.49 -13.58
C THR A 2 -14.69 -88.09 -13.65
N LEU A 3 -14.02 -87.28 -12.94
CA LEU A 3 -13.86 -85.81 -12.93
C LEU A 3 -13.87 -85.17 -14.35
N LEU A 4 -14.61 -84.12 -14.51
CA LEU A 4 -14.28 -83.03 -15.43
C LEU A 4 -14.44 -81.68 -14.68
N THR A 5 -13.31 -81.07 -14.43
CA THR A 5 -13.11 -79.73 -13.84
C THR A 5 -13.46 -78.67 -14.89
N GLU A 6 -14.51 -77.96 -14.70
CA GLU A 6 -14.83 -76.72 -15.45
C GLU A 6 -14.18 -75.50 -14.71
N THR A 7 -13.26 -74.91 -15.42
CA THR A 7 -12.58 -73.69 -15.03
C THR A 7 -13.54 -72.49 -15.20
N ARG A 8 -14.19 -72.07 -14.12
CA ARG A 8 -14.94 -70.79 -14.11
C ARG A 8 -14.00 -69.63 -14.25
N LYS A 9 -13.95 -68.94 -15.41
CA LYS A 9 -13.38 -67.61 -15.62
C LYS A 9 -14.15 -66.63 -14.74
N ARG A 10 -13.46 -66.08 -13.74
CA ARG A 10 -13.95 -64.91 -12.96
C ARG A 10 -14.00 -63.73 -13.91
N ILE A 11 -15.19 -63.25 -14.23
CA ILE A 11 -15.48 -61.98 -14.85
C ILE A 11 -15.19 -60.92 -13.76
N VAL A 12 -14.06 -60.15 -13.93
CA VAL A 12 -13.77 -58.98 -13.16
C VAL A 12 -14.73 -57.90 -13.63
N PRO A 13 -15.58 -57.31 -12.76
CA PRO A 13 -16.43 -56.19 -13.15
C PRO A 13 -15.56 -54.96 -13.52
N PRO A 14 -15.98 -54.12 -14.49
CA PRO A 14 -15.22 -52.96 -14.87
C PRO A 14 -15.04 -52.03 -13.65
N ARG A 15 -13.81 -51.60 -13.42
CA ARG A 15 -13.49 -50.57 -12.40
C ARG A 15 -14.39 -49.39 -12.64
N THR A 16 -15.28 -49.10 -11.69
CA THR A 16 -16.01 -47.87 -11.59
C THR A 16 -14.97 -46.73 -11.57
N ALA A 17 -15.21 -45.76 -12.44
CA ALA A 17 -14.44 -44.51 -12.44
C ALA A 17 -14.35 -43.97 -11.00
N PRO A 18 -13.18 -43.41 -10.57
CA PRO A 18 -13.08 -42.80 -9.25
C PRO A 18 -14.12 -41.68 -9.20
N GLY A 19 -15.03 -41.79 -8.24
CA GLY A 19 -15.97 -40.75 -7.89
C GLY A 19 -15.20 -39.45 -7.57
N PRO A 20 -15.84 -38.29 -7.62
CA PRO A 20 -15.19 -37.05 -7.34
C PRO A 20 -14.46 -37.14 -6.00
N SER A 21 -13.15 -36.84 -6.03
CA SER A 21 -12.31 -36.76 -4.83
C SER A 21 -13.08 -35.98 -3.76
N PRO A 22 -13.11 -36.44 -2.49
CA PRO A 22 -13.76 -35.72 -1.43
C PRO A 22 -13.09 -34.36 -1.38
N LEU A 23 -13.90 -33.29 -1.49
CA LEU A 23 -13.55 -31.92 -1.21
C LEU A 23 -12.60 -31.93 -0.02
N THR A 24 -11.37 -31.51 -0.18
CA THR A 24 -10.38 -31.42 0.87
C THR A 24 -11.06 -30.64 1.99
N ARG A 25 -11.34 -31.33 3.10
CA ARG A 25 -12.02 -30.75 4.26
C ARG A 25 -11.17 -29.56 4.67
N ALA A 26 -11.72 -28.34 4.58
CA ALA A 26 -11.01 -27.12 4.95
C ALA A 26 -10.37 -27.34 6.31
N ALA A 27 -9.05 -27.15 6.38
CA ALA A 27 -8.30 -27.43 7.59
C ALA A 27 -8.78 -26.53 8.73
N VAL A 28 -8.86 -27.08 9.92
CA VAL A 28 -9.10 -26.26 11.12
C VAL A 28 -7.74 -25.70 11.58
N PRO A 29 -7.62 -24.37 11.85
CA PRO A 29 -6.37 -23.82 12.33
C PRO A 29 -5.85 -24.58 13.58
N PRO A 30 -4.53 -24.85 13.68
CA PRO A 30 -3.97 -25.56 14.83
C PRO A 30 -4.19 -24.77 16.13
N LEU A 31 -4.31 -25.47 17.26
CA LEU A 31 -4.33 -24.84 18.58
C LEU A 31 -2.88 -24.64 19.04
N ALA A 32 -2.54 -23.45 19.53
CA ALA A 32 -1.24 -23.17 20.13
C ALA A 32 -0.98 -24.10 21.35
N PRO A 33 0.24 -24.54 21.55
CA PRO A 33 0.61 -25.29 22.78
C PRO A 33 0.63 -24.38 24.02
N GLY A 34 0.59 -24.98 25.22
CA GLY A 34 0.75 -24.23 26.47
C GLY A 34 -0.51 -23.62 27.06
N ALA A 35 -1.71 -24.02 26.58
CA ALA A 35 -2.97 -23.60 27.17
C ALA A 35 -3.14 -24.14 28.62
N LEU A 36 -3.30 -23.24 29.59
CA LEU A 36 -3.57 -23.59 30.99
C LEU A 36 -5.07 -23.90 31.19
N PRO A 37 -5.41 -24.85 32.10
CA PRO A 37 -6.79 -25.14 32.46
C PRO A 37 -7.53 -23.85 32.89
N GLY A 38 -8.72 -23.59 32.36
CA GLY A 38 -9.55 -22.43 32.70
C GLY A 38 -9.05 -21.08 32.14
N LEU A 39 -7.75 -20.82 32.09
CA LEU A 39 -7.15 -19.57 31.67
C LEU A 39 -6.71 -19.56 30.19
N GLY A 40 -6.49 -20.73 29.60
CA GLY A 40 -5.97 -20.83 28.25
C GLY A 40 -4.57 -20.20 28.13
N HIS A 41 -4.36 -19.33 27.14
CA HIS A 41 -3.09 -18.63 26.89
C HIS A 41 -3.08 -17.19 27.45
N ALA A 42 -4.09 -16.81 28.24
CA ALA A 42 -4.20 -15.45 28.76
C ALA A 42 -2.96 -15.02 29.57
N THR A 43 -2.39 -15.94 30.37
CA THR A 43 -1.19 -15.66 31.16
C THR A 43 0.05 -15.38 30.29
N ALA A 44 0.24 -16.15 29.22
CA ALA A 44 1.33 -15.93 28.27
C ALA A 44 1.17 -14.58 27.53
N LEU A 45 -0.04 -14.30 27.07
CA LEU A 45 -0.36 -13.05 26.37
C LEU A 45 -0.20 -11.81 27.29
N LEU A 46 -0.53 -11.93 28.59
CA LEU A 46 -0.38 -10.81 29.53
C LEU A 46 1.06 -10.60 29.98
N ARG A 47 1.85 -11.69 30.06
CA ARG A 47 3.25 -11.63 30.53
C ARG A 47 4.19 -11.06 29.46
N ASP A 48 4.05 -11.53 28.23
CA ASP A 48 4.87 -11.13 27.09
C ASP A 48 4.01 -11.19 25.81
N PRO A 49 3.19 -10.16 25.53
CA PRO A 49 2.26 -10.18 24.40
C PRO A 49 2.95 -10.31 23.05
N LEU A 50 4.06 -9.60 22.82
CA LEU A 50 4.71 -9.58 21.51
C LEU A 50 5.54 -10.83 21.27
N GLY A 51 6.28 -11.31 22.28
CA GLY A 51 7.02 -12.58 22.21
C GLY A 51 6.07 -13.76 22.01
N PHE A 52 4.96 -13.80 22.77
CA PHE A 52 3.95 -14.83 22.58
C PHE A 52 3.32 -14.80 21.18
N LEU A 53 2.85 -13.66 20.71
CA LEU A 53 2.24 -13.55 19.37
C LEU A 53 3.25 -13.84 18.25
N GLY A 54 4.51 -13.45 18.41
CA GLY A 54 5.58 -13.76 17.47
C GLY A 54 5.89 -15.25 17.38
N SER A 55 5.88 -15.95 18.53
CA SER A 55 6.13 -17.40 18.58
C SER A 55 5.09 -18.24 17.84
N LEU A 56 3.87 -17.71 17.68
CA LEU A 56 2.78 -18.44 17.02
C LEU A 56 3.03 -18.66 15.52
N ALA A 57 3.87 -17.86 14.88
CA ALA A 57 4.21 -18.02 13.46
C ALA A 57 4.84 -19.38 13.13
N THR A 58 5.51 -20.02 14.10
CA THR A 58 6.08 -21.37 13.95
C THR A 58 5.03 -22.48 13.87
N HIS A 59 3.79 -22.19 14.28
CA HIS A 59 2.70 -23.17 14.33
C HIS A 59 1.73 -23.09 13.14
N GLY A 60 1.87 -22.08 12.27
CA GLY A 60 1.06 -21.95 11.06
C GLY A 60 0.67 -20.50 10.75
N GLY A 61 0.11 -20.26 9.56
CA GLY A 61 -0.32 -18.93 9.11
C GLY A 61 -1.58 -18.41 9.82
N VAL A 62 -2.38 -19.28 10.42
CA VAL A 62 -3.48 -18.98 11.35
C VAL A 62 -3.42 -19.99 12.48
N VAL A 63 -3.40 -19.50 13.71
CA VAL A 63 -3.25 -20.34 14.92
C VAL A 63 -4.32 -19.98 15.94
N ARG A 64 -4.99 -20.98 16.51
CA ARG A 64 -5.99 -20.75 17.55
C ARG A 64 -5.33 -20.60 18.91
N ILE A 65 -5.81 -19.63 19.68
CA ILE A 65 -5.47 -19.48 21.09
C ILE A 65 -6.76 -19.50 21.92
N ARG A 66 -6.66 -19.86 23.20
CA ARG A 66 -7.75 -19.78 24.17
C ARG A 66 -7.49 -18.62 25.13
N LEU A 67 -8.49 -17.77 25.34
CA LEU A 67 -8.49 -16.70 26.34
C LEU A 67 -9.67 -16.95 27.27
N GLY A 68 -9.44 -17.72 28.33
CA GLY A 68 -10.53 -18.28 29.12
C GLY A 68 -11.41 -19.20 28.27
N PRO A 69 -12.74 -18.99 28.26
CA PRO A 69 -13.69 -19.78 27.45
C PRO A 69 -13.68 -19.39 25.96
N ARG A 70 -13.09 -18.24 25.59
CA ARG A 70 -13.11 -17.71 24.22
C ARG A 70 -11.96 -18.30 23.40
N THR A 71 -12.25 -18.65 22.16
CA THR A 71 -11.23 -19.05 21.18
C THR A 71 -11.04 -17.93 20.19
N VAL A 72 -9.79 -17.51 20.00
CA VAL A 72 -9.38 -16.47 19.05
C VAL A 72 -8.42 -17.09 18.03
N CYS A 73 -8.57 -16.74 16.76
CA CYS A 73 -7.64 -17.12 15.70
C CYS A 73 -6.62 -16.01 15.49
N VAL A 74 -5.35 -16.30 15.71
CA VAL A 74 -4.25 -15.36 15.45
C VAL A 74 -3.73 -15.58 14.04
N VAL A 75 -3.75 -14.51 13.22
CA VAL A 75 -3.24 -14.54 11.85
C VAL A 75 -1.79 -14.07 11.87
N THR A 76 -0.87 -14.99 11.60
CA THR A 76 0.58 -14.80 11.71
C THR A 76 1.27 -14.60 10.36
N ASP A 77 0.63 -14.99 9.25
CA ASP A 77 1.17 -14.78 7.90
C ASP A 77 0.76 -13.42 7.33
N ALA A 78 1.72 -12.63 6.86
CA ALA A 78 1.48 -11.28 6.35
C ALA A 78 0.57 -11.23 5.09
N ARG A 79 0.60 -12.27 4.23
CA ARG A 79 -0.29 -12.35 3.07
C ARG A 79 -1.72 -12.59 3.52
N LEU A 80 -1.91 -13.44 4.54
CA LEU A 80 -3.22 -13.69 5.12
C LEU A 80 -3.74 -12.46 5.87
N VAL A 81 -2.87 -11.72 6.57
CA VAL A 81 -3.24 -10.42 7.16
C VAL A 81 -3.63 -9.42 6.07
N HIS A 82 -2.88 -9.35 4.98
CA HIS A 82 -3.26 -8.48 3.85
C HIS A 82 -4.60 -8.91 3.24
N THR A 83 -4.84 -10.21 3.07
CA THR A 83 -6.13 -10.75 2.60
C THR A 83 -7.26 -10.36 3.55
N LEU A 84 -7.05 -10.51 4.86
CA LEU A 84 -8.02 -10.12 5.89
C LEU A 84 -8.37 -8.63 5.82
N LEU A 85 -7.37 -7.77 5.62
CA LEU A 85 -7.56 -6.31 5.61
C LEU A 85 -8.12 -5.75 4.31
N VAL A 86 -7.92 -6.44 3.19
CA VAL A 86 -8.31 -5.95 1.85
C VAL A 86 -9.47 -6.75 1.28
N ALA A 87 -9.27 -8.05 1.08
CA ALA A 87 -10.27 -8.89 0.42
C ALA A 87 -11.47 -9.21 1.34
N LEU A 88 -11.19 -9.51 2.62
CA LEU A 88 -12.20 -9.90 3.61
C LEU A 88 -12.66 -8.72 4.49
N ALA A 89 -12.27 -7.49 4.15
CA ALA A 89 -12.53 -6.33 4.99
C ALA A 89 -14.02 -6.07 5.28
N TYR A 90 -14.94 -6.50 4.41
CA TYR A 90 -16.38 -6.37 4.62
C TYR A 90 -16.98 -7.54 5.39
N ASP A 91 -16.41 -8.71 5.23
CA ASP A 91 -16.85 -9.94 5.89
C ASP A 91 -16.26 -10.08 7.30
N CYS A 92 -15.15 -9.35 7.55
CA CYS A 92 -14.45 -9.30 8.81
C CYS A 92 -14.28 -7.84 9.29
N PRO A 93 -15.37 -7.17 9.75
CA PRO A 93 -15.28 -5.84 10.36
C PRO A 93 -14.47 -5.89 11.66
N ARG A 94 -14.18 -4.74 12.23
CA ARG A 94 -13.66 -4.64 13.58
C ARG A 94 -14.68 -5.22 14.57
N GLY A 95 -14.23 -6.07 15.49
CA GLY A 95 -15.14 -6.85 16.32
C GLY A 95 -15.74 -6.11 17.53
N ALA A 96 -16.32 -6.89 18.45
CA ALA A 96 -17.01 -6.42 19.65
C ALA A 96 -16.18 -5.48 20.55
N VAL A 97 -14.85 -5.56 20.50
CA VAL A 97 -13.96 -4.59 21.16
C VAL A 97 -14.23 -3.17 20.70
N GLN A 98 -14.62 -2.97 19.44
CA GLN A 98 -14.95 -1.65 18.92
C GLN A 98 -16.23 -1.07 19.52
N ASP A 99 -17.23 -1.90 19.80
CA ASP A 99 -18.49 -1.42 20.41
C ASP A 99 -18.25 -0.87 21.81
N THR A 100 -17.29 -1.44 22.54
CA THR A 100 -16.84 -0.93 23.83
C THR A 100 -16.12 0.43 23.70
N LEU A 101 -15.34 0.60 22.59
CA LEU A 101 -14.62 1.82 22.29
C LEU A 101 -15.54 3.00 21.93
N LYS A 102 -16.71 2.74 21.35
CA LYS A 102 -17.70 3.78 21.02
C LYS A 102 -18.14 4.62 22.21
N THR A 103 -18.16 4.04 23.40
CA THR A 103 -18.50 4.77 24.64
C THR A 103 -17.49 5.90 24.93
N ALA A 104 -16.22 5.72 24.57
CA ALA A 104 -15.15 6.71 24.80
C ALA A 104 -14.94 7.65 23.61
N PHE A 105 -14.99 7.12 22.38
CA PHE A 105 -14.65 7.85 21.15
C PHE A 105 -15.86 8.31 20.34
N GLY A 106 -17.08 7.96 20.76
CA GLY A 106 -18.29 8.22 19.97
C GLY A 106 -18.32 7.42 18.65
N ASP A 107 -19.16 7.85 17.71
CA ASP A 107 -19.32 7.20 16.40
C ASP A 107 -18.42 7.78 15.28
N GLY A 108 -17.26 8.32 15.64
CA GLY A 108 -16.31 8.89 14.69
C GLY A 108 -15.73 7.85 13.69
N LEU A 109 -14.88 8.31 12.77
CA LEU A 109 -14.28 7.51 11.68
C LEU A 109 -13.64 6.21 12.18
N LEU A 110 -12.96 6.26 13.33
CA LEU A 110 -12.29 5.09 13.90
C LEU A 110 -13.30 4.03 14.33
N MET A 111 -14.51 4.42 14.76
CA MET A 111 -15.55 3.55 15.32
C MET A 111 -16.65 3.20 14.31
N SER A 112 -16.64 3.80 13.13
CA SER A 112 -17.63 3.55 12.10
C SER A 112 -17.26 2.36 11.21
N GLU A 113 -18.25 1.63 10.71
CA GLU A 113 -18.09 0.51 9.77
C GLU A 113 -18.99 0.66 8.55
N GLY A 114 -18.74 -0.14 7.53
CA GLY A 114 -19.61 -0.23 6.35
C GLY A 114 -19.75 1.10 5.59
N GLN A 115 -20.99 1.51 5.32
CA GLN A 115 -21.29 2.74 4.60
C GLN A 115 -20.95 3.97 5.44
N ALA A 116 -21.31 3.99 6.73
CA ALA A 116 -21.02 5.10 7.63
C ALA A 116 -19.52 5.43 7.67
N HIS A 117 -18.63 4.42 7.74
CA HIS A 117 -17.18 4.62 7.66
C HIS A 117 -16.76 5.26 6.32
N ARG A 118 -17.36 4.84 5.20
CA ARG A 118 -17.02 5.41 3.89
C ARG A 118 -17.42 6.88 3.79
N ASP A 119 -18.59 7.19 4.28
CA ASP A 119 -19.15 8.54 4.21
C ASP A 119 -18.38 9.49 5.11
N ARG A 120 -18.06 9.08 6.35
CA ARG A 120 -17.21 9.85 7.24
C ARG A 120 -15.80 10.04 6.70
N ARG A 121 -15.20 8.96 6.15
CA ARG A 121 -13.88 9.06 5.53
C ARG A 121 -13.86 10.04 4.35
N ARG A 122 -14.92 10.05 3.54
CA ARG A 122 -15.05 10.99 2.40
C ARG A 122 -15.09 12.45 2.87
N ILE A 123 -15.80 12.71 3.95
CA ILE A 123 -15.92 14.06 4.53
C ILE A 123 -14.56 14.53 5.09
N ILE A 124 -13.83 13.63 5.76
CA ILE A 124 -12.59 13.97 6.46
C ILE A 124 -11.37 13.97 5.53
N GLN A 125 -11.36 13.14 4.48
CA GLN A 125 -10.21 12.95 3.59
C GLN A 125 -9.60 14.25 3.03
N PRO A 126 -10.37 15.30 2.68
CA PRO A 126 -9.80 16.58 2.22
C PRO A 126 -8.88 17.25 3.24
N ALA A 127 -9.13 17.09 4.55
CA ALA A 127 -8.24 17.61 5.59
C ALA A 127 -6.84 16.98 5.59
N PHE A 128 -6.68 15.80 4.97
CA PHE A 128 -5.39 15.09 4.81
C PHE A 128 -4.91 15.05 3.35
N GLY A 129 -5.41 15.97 2.53
CA GLY A 129 -5.04 16.09 1.12
C GLY A 129 -3.65 16.71 0.91
N PRO A 130 -3.03 16.48 -0.27
CA PRO A 130 -1.71 17.06 -0.59
C PRO A 130 -1.66 18.57 -0.47
N ASP A 131 -2.74 19.26 -0.84
CA ASP A 131 -2.85 20.73 -0.84
C ASP A 131 -2.70 21.33 0.57
N ARG A 132 -3.06 20.55 1.61
CA ARG A 132 -2.94 20.96 3.01
C ARG A 132 -1.58 20.66 3.63
N MET A 133 -0.83 19.75 3.01
CA MET A 133 0.43 19.28 3.60
C MET A 133 1.47 20.39 3.76
N GLY A 134 1.56 21.33 2.83
CA GLY A 134 2.47 22.47 2.93
C GLY A 134 2.20 23.33 4.16
N GLU A 135 0.92 23.63 4.45
CA GLU A 135 0.50 24.37 5.63
C GLU A 135 0.83 23.60 6.91
N TYR A 136 0.54 22.29 6.93
CA TYR A 136 0.84 21.44 8.09
C TYR A 136 2.33 21.33 8.39
N LEU A 137 3.17 21.27 7.37
CA LEU A 137 4.62 21.26 7.54
C LEU A 137 5.12 22.52 8.25
N ALA A 138 4.59 23.68 7.87
CA ALA A 138 4.92 24.95 8.53
C ALA A 138 4.47 24.95 9.99
N VAL A 139 3.25 24.47 10.29
CA VAL A 139 2.75 24.38 11.66
C VAL A 139 3.56 23.37 12.49
N MET A 140 3.85 22.18 11.95
CA MET A 140 4.67 21.16 12.63
C MET A 140 6.05 21.69 12.98
N HIS A 141 6.69 22.39 12.05
CA HIS A 141 7.98 23.01 12.27
C HIS A 141 7.92 24.09 13.35
N GLN A 142 6.98 25.03 13.21
CA GLN A 142 6.78 26.12 14.17
C GLN A 142 6.53 25.59 15.59
N VAL A 143 5.61 24.64 15.74
CA VAL A 143 5.27 24.04 17.05
C VAL A 143 6.48 23.38 17.67
N THR A 144 7.25 22.63 16.87
CA THR A 144 8.43 21.94 17.36
C THR A 144 9.52 22.93 17.78
N GLU A 145 9.76 23.96 16.98
CA GLU A 145 10.74 25.02 17.31
C GLU A 145 10.33 25.80 18.55
N GLU A 146 9.04 26.21 18.67
CA GLU A 146 8.52 26.89 19.86
C GLU A 146 8.72 26.04 21.11
N ARG A 147 8.49 24.72 21.00
CA ARG A 147 8.61 23.83 22.15
C ARG A 147 10.05 23.51 22.49
N ALA A 148 10.88 23.14 21.49
CA ALA A 148 12.30 22.89 21.67
C ALA A 148 13.06 24.15 22.18
N GLY A 149 12.60 25.34 21.78
CA GLY A 149 13.13 26.61 22.25
C GLY A 149 12.91 26.91 23.73
N ARG A 150 11.94 26.26 24.39
CA ARG A 150 11.71 26.40 25.84
C ARG A 150 12.61 25.51 26.68
N TRP A 151 13.28 24.53 26.08
CA TRP A 151 14.20 23.65 26.78
C TRP A 151 15.50 24.37 27.13
N ARG A 152 16.19 23.84 28.13
CA ARG A 152 17.41 24.49 28.66
C ARG A 152 18.59 23.53 28.61
N PRO A 153 19.81 24.02 28.36
CA PRO A 153 21.04 23.22 28.49
C PRO A 153 21.11 22.52 29.85
N GLY A 154 21.48 21.23 29.85
CA GLY A 154 21.56 20.44 31.05
C GLY A 154 20.23 19.93 31.61
N GLN A 155 19.11 20.39 31.09
CA GLN A 155 17.77 19.91 31.49
C GLN A 155 17.65 18.40 31.28
N VAL A 156 17.08 17.72 32.29
CA VAL A 156 16.67 16.33 32.16
C VAL A 156 15.22 16.27 31.70
N LEU A 157 15.04 15.70 30.51
CA LEU A 157 13.76 15.60 29.83
C LEU A 157 13.17 14.21 29.98
N ASP A 158 11.90 14.09 30.35
CA ASP A 158 11.09 12.86 30.18
C ASP A 158 10.59 12.85 28.74
N VAL A 159 11.24 12.02 27.90
CA VAL A 159 11.03 12.05 26.45
C VAL A 159 9.59 11.68 26.09
N ALA A 160 9.04 10.62 26.68
CA ALA A 160 7.68 10.18 26.36
C ALA A 160 6.63 11.27 26.69
N LYS A 161 6.79 11.93 27.85
CA LYS A 161 5.90 13.02 28.26
C LYS A 161 6.00 14.19 27.31
N GLU A 162 7.21 14.57 26.93
CA GLU A 162 7.46 15.71 26.07
C GLU A 162 6.98 15.49 24.63
N MET A 163 7.20 14.29 24.07
CA MET A 163 6.70 13.92 22.75
C MET A 163 5.18 13.84 22.71
N ASN A 164 4.54 13.40 23.81
CA ASN A 164 3.08 13.45 23.91
C ASN A 164 2.53 14.89 23.85
N HIS A 165 3.18 15.84 24.56
CA HIS A 165 2.81 17.23 24.52
C HIS A 165 2.99 17.81 23.10
N LEU A 166 4.12 17.49 22.45
CA LEU A 166 4.44 17.96 21.10
C LEU A 166 3.41 17.48 20.10
N ALA A 167 3.13 16.17 20.07
CA ALA A 167 2.19 15.57 19.12
C ALA A 167 0.76 16.10 19.32
N LEU A 168 0.31 16.26 20.56
CA LEU A 168 -1.01 16.85 20.84
C LEU A 168 -1.11 18.30 20.35
N GLU A 169 -0.06 19.10 20.58
CA GLU A 169 -0.03 20.50 20.13
C GLU A 169 0.01 20.60 18.60
N ILE A 170 0.78 19.72 17.92
CA ILE A 170 0.81 19.65 16.45
C ILE A 170 -0.59 19.31 15.89
N VAL A 171 -1.22 18.25 16.39
CA VAL A 171 -2.57 17.85 15.94
C VAL A 171 -3.59 18.96 16.15
N THR A 172 -3.58 19.60 17.33
CA THR A 172 -4.55 20.66 17.64
C THR A 172 -4.35 21.90 16.79
N ARG A 173 -3.12 22.33 16.55
CA ARG A 173 -2.85 23.51 15.71
C ARG A 173 -3.04 23.22 14.22
N SER A 174 -2.67 22.02 13.75
CA SER A 174 -2.78 21.68 12.32
C SER A 174 -4.21 21.42 11.88
N LEU A 175 -4.98 20.62 12.63
CA LEU A 175 -6.32 20.19 12.19
C LEU A 175 -7.43 21.10 12.71
N PHE A 176 -7.23 21.75 13.86
CA PHE A 176 -8.27 22.50 14.55
C PHE A 176 -7.99 24.00 14.63
N ASP A 177 -6.80 24.44 14.23
CA ASP A 177 -6.30 25.80 14.41
C ASP A 177 -6.51 26.28 15.84
N ALA A 178 -6.26 25.39 16.82
CA ALA A 178 -6.51 25.63 18.23
C ALA A 178 -5.23 25.51 19.06
N ARG A 179 -5.12 26.33 20.10
CA ARG A 179 -4.08 26.23 21.12
C ARG A 179 -4.73 25.80 22.42
N LEU A 180 -4.32 24.67 22.97
CA LEU A 180 -4.75 24.25 24.31
C LEU A 180 -3.90 24.96 25.37
N SER A 181 -4.53 25.26 26.51
CA SER A 181 -3.75 25.69 27.67
C SER A 181 -2.89 24.56 28.22
N GLU A 182 -1.83 24.88 28.96
CA GLU A 182 -1.00 23.87 29.61
C GLU A 182 -1.80 22.94 30.52
N ASP A 183 -2.77 23.51 31.26
CA ASP A 183 -3.65 22.73 32.13
C ASP A 183 -4.54 21.78 31.36
N ALA A 184 -5.08 22.19 30.22
CA ALA A 184 -5.87 21.33 29.35
C ALA A 184 -5.02 20.19 28.76
N THR A 185 -3.82 20.52 28.34
CA THR A 185 -2.84 19.54 27.82
C THR A 185 -2.46 18.52 28.89
N LEU A 186 -2.14 18.98 30.10
CA LEU A 186 -1.85 18.10 31.24
C LEU A 186 -3.05 17.24 31.65
N ALA A 187 -4.26 17.82 31.64
CA ALA A 187 -5.49 17.10 31.92
C ALA A 187 -5.74 15.98 30.91
N PHE A 188 -5.52 16.25 29.61
CA PHE A 188 -5.61 15.25 28.54
C PHE A 188 -4.66 14.08 28.81
N HIS A 189 -3.37 14.36 29.04
CA HIS A 189 -2.36 13.33 29.26
C HIS A 189 -2.58 12.51 30.53
N ARG A 190 -3.11 13.10 31.59
CA ARG A 190 -3.46 12.38 32.83
C ARG A 190 -4.69 11.49 32.64
N ALA A 191 -5.64 11.90 31.81
CA ALA A 191 -6.87 11.17 31.59
C ALA A 191 -6.68 9.97 30.62
N LEU A 192 -5.83 10.11 29.60
CA LEU A 192 -5.65 9.11 28.55
C LEU A 192 -5.31 7.69 29.07
N PRO A 193 -4.36 7.48 30.02
CA PRO A 193 -4.08 6.15 30.57
C PRO A 193 -5.27 5.51 31.31
N ASP A 194 -6.06 6.28 32.04
CA ASP A 194 -7.23 5.76 32.74
C ASP A 194 -8.37 5.40 31.79
N MET A 195 -8.52 6.15 30.70
CA MET A 195 -9.43 5.80 29.61
C MET A 195 -9.00 4.48 28.95
N VAL A 196 -7.74 4.35 28.56
CA VAL A 196 -7.23 3.13 27.91
C VAL A 196 -7.35 1.91 28.83
N LYS A 197 -6.96 2.02 30.08
CA LYS A 197 -7.07 0.91 31.07
C LYS A 197 -8.52 0.49 31.30
N GLY A 198 -9.40 1.45 31.51
CA GLY A 198 -10.83 1.17 31.71
C GLY A 198 -11.44 0.47 30.49
N GLN A 199 -11.06 0.89 29.30
CA GLN A 199 -11.45 0.30 28.03
C GLN A 199 -10.99 -1.15 27.87
N ILE A 200 -9.73 -1.46 28.20
CA ILE A 200 -9.21 -2.84 28.15
C ILE A 200 -10.02 -3.72 29.10
N VAL A 201 -10.28 -3.26 30.33
CA VAL A 201 -11.06 -4.02 31.29
C VAL A 201 -12.48 -4.28 30.81
N GLN A 202 -13.15 -3.26 30.22
CA GLN A 202 -14.48 -3.41 29.65
C GLN A 202 -14.51 -4.34 28.43
N SER A 203 -13.44 -4.37 27.64
CA SER A 203 -13.30 -5.27 26.49
C SER A 203 -13.09 -6.72 26.88
N LEU A 204 -12.44 -6.97 28.02
CA LEU A 204 -12.27 -8.34 28.56
C LEU A 204 -13.57 -8.93 29.09
N TYR A 205 -14.47 -8.06 29.59
CA TYR A 205 -15.76 -8.45 30.16
C TYR A 205 -16.89 -7.61 29.51
N PRO A 206 -17.24 -7.88 28.25
CA PRO A 206 -18.18 -7.02 27.49
C PRO A 206 -19.63 -7.26 27.90
N HIS A 207 -19.96 -7.07 29.19
CA HIS A 207 -21.32 -7.13 29.69
C HIS A 207 -21.78 -5.75 30.17
N PRO A 208 -22.87 -5.19 29.58
CA PRO A 208 -23.30 -3.83 29.89
C PRO A 208 -23.54 -3.55 31.38
N ALA A 209 -23.98 -4.56 32.14
CA ALA A 209 -24.20 -4.42 33.58
C ALA A 209 -22.87 -4.24 34.35
N LEU A 210 -21.77 -4.89 33.95
CA LEU A 210 -20.47 -4.74 34.60
C LEU A 210 -19.85 -3.36 34.35
N ALA A 211 -20.08 -2.78 33.16
CA ALA A 211 -19.65 -1.42 32.86
C ALA A 211 -20.36 -0.37 33.72
N ARG A 212 -21.59 -0.64 34.13
CA ARG A 212 -22.41 0.27 35.01
C ARG A 212 -22.13 0.13 36.48
N LEU A 213 -21.41 -0.92 36.93
CA LEU A 213 -21.06 -1.07 38.33
C LEU A 213 -20.10 0.05 38.75
N PRO A 214 -20.27 0.59 39.97
CA PRO A 214 -19.45 1.69 40.51
C PRO A 214 -18.07 1.21 40.98
N LEU A 215 -17.41 0.42 40.13
CA LEU A 215 -16.03 -0.03 40.37
C LEU A 215 -15.06 1.14 40.19
N ALA A 216 -13.95 1.11 40.93
CA ALA A 216 -12.93 2.16 40.84
C ALA A 216 -12.42 2.38 39.40
N VAL A 217 -12.28 1.31 38.63
CA VAL A 217 -11.84 1.37 37.22
C VAL A 217 -12.88 2.07 36.35
N ASN A 218 -14.18 1.77 36.53
CA ASN A 218 -15.24 2.39 35.74
C ASN A 218 -15.38 3.89 36.11
N ARG A 219 -15.32 4.24 37.39
CA ARG A 219 -15.36 5.65 37.84
C ARG A 219 -14.18 6.44 37.25
N ARG A 220 -12.96 5.88 37.22
CA ARG A 220 -11.79 6.52 36.60
C ARG A 220 -11.97 6.66 35.10
N PHE A 221 -12.49 5.66 34.46
CA PHE A 221 -12.79 5.68 33.01
C PHE A 221 -13.78 6.81 32.69
N ASP A 222 -14.92 6.87 33.38
CA ASP A 222 -15.93 7.90 33.17
C ASP A 222 -15.39 9.32 33.47
N ALA A 223 -14.58 9.47 34.51
CA ALA A 223 -13.92 10.73 34.82
C ALA A 223 -12.93 11.12 33.70
N ALA A 224 -12.15 10.17 33.19
CA ALA A 224 -11.22 10.39 32.08
C ALA A 224 -11.94 10.82 30.82
N VAL A 225 -13.02 10.12 30.44
CA VAL A 225 -13.84 10.48 29.26
C VAL A 225 -14.42 11.88 29.40
N ARG A 226 -14.90 12.25 30.57
CA ARG A 226 -15.41 13.65 30.81
C ARG A 226 -14.31 14.70 30.67
N VAL A 227 -13.08 14.40 31.12
CA VAL A 227 -11.94 15.30 30.95
C VAL A 227 -11.57 15.46 29.49
N LEU A 228 -11.45 14.35 28.76
CA LEU A 228 -11.13 14.35 27.34
C LEU A 228 -12.15 15.11 26.51
N ASN A 229 -13.45 14.91 26.80
CA ASN A 229 -14.52 15.65 26.12
C ASN A 229 -14.40 17.17 26.37
N ARG A 230 -14.11 17.61 27.58
CA ARG A 230 -13.92 19.05 27.88
C ARG A 230 -12.75 19.64 27.14
N VAL A 231 -11.62 18.92 27.04
CA VAL A 231 -10.44 19.39 26.31
C VAL A 231 -10.73 19.49 24.81
N VAL A 232 -11.43 18.51 24.25
CA VAL A 232 -11.85 18.53 22.85
C VAL A 232 -12.84 19.68 22.59
N ASP A 233 -13.82 19.91 23.49
CA ASP A 233 -14.77 21.02 23.36
C ASP A 233 -14.08 22.38 23.34
N GLN A 234 -12.99 22.57 24.08
CA GLN A 234 -12.17 23.77 24.01
C GLN A 234 -11.52 24.00 22.66
N ALA A 235 -11.09 22.92 22.00
CA ALA A 235 -10.47 23.00 20.68
C ALA A 235 -11.50 23.20 19.55
N VAL A 236 -12.68 22.57 19.66
CA VAL A 236 -13.73 22.58 18.64
C VAL A 236 -14.60 23.86 18.69
N ASN A 237 -14.89 24.37 19.90
CA ASN A 237 -15.84 25.45 20.13
C ASN A 237 -15.19 26.83 20.40
N ARG A 238 -14.00 27.07 19.86
CA ARG A 238 -13.30 28.36 20.00
C ARG A 238 -14.16 29.53 19.51
N PRO A 239 -14.27 30.63 20.28
CA PRO A 239 -15.04 31.79 19.86
C PRO A 239 -14.55 32.43 18.56
N ALA A 240 -15.48 32.93 17.77
CA ALA A 240 -15.23 33.53 16.45
C ALA A 240 -14.34 34.80 16.47
N ALA A 241 -14.04 35.35 17.64
CA ALA A 241 -13.37 36.65 17.80
C ALA A 241 -11.85 36.64 17.45
N ASP A 242 -11.19 35.47 17.45
CA ASP A 242 -9.72 35.36 17.38
C ASP A 242 -9.16 34.92 16.04
N THR A 243 -9.99 34.66 15.03
CA THR A 243 -9.53 34.18 13.71
C THR A 243 -10.24 34.90 12.57
N ARG A 244 -9.49 35.21 11.50
CA ARG A 244 -10.09 35.75 10.27
C ARG A 244 -11.04 34.72 9.65
N PRO A 245 -12.19 35.14 9.07
CA PRO A 245 -13.18 34.23 8.48
C PRO A 245 -12.61 33.27 7.42
N ASP A 246 -11.57 33.67 6.69
CA ASP A 246 -10.93 32.88 5.65
C ASP A 246 -10.03 31.77 6.22
N ASP A 247 -9.38 31.98 7.36
CA ASP A 247 -8.48 30.99 7.98
C ASP A 247 -9.24 29.75 8.50
N ARG A 248 -10.54 29.88 8.77
CA ARG A 248 -11.39 28.81 9.31
C ARG A 248 -11.92 27.82 8.30
N ARG A 249 -12.02 28.24 7.03
CA ARG A 249 -12.63 27.39 5.97
C ARG A 249 -11.92 26.07 5.72
N GLY A 250 -10.65 25.98 6.13
CA GLY A 250 -9.83 24.80 5.96
C GLY A 250 -9.72 23.87 7.17
N THR A 251 -10.22 24.25 8.37
CA THR A 251 -10.08 23.40 9.56
C THR A 251 -11.02 22.19 9.53
N LEU A 252 -10.64 21.12 10.23
CA LEU A 252 -11.45 19.90 10.29
C LEU A 252 -12.87 20.17 10.86
N PRO A 253 -13.05 20.93 11.97
CA PRO A 253 -14.39 21.29 12.45
C PRO A 253 -15.23 22.06 11.42
N ALA A 254 -14.61 22.96 10.66
CA ALA A 254 -15.33 23.72 9.63
C ALA A 254 -15.77 22.80 8.47
N LEU A 255 -14.91 21.88 8.04
CA LEU A 255 -15.25 20.87 7.02
C LEU A 255 -16.40 19.97 7.50
N LEU A 256 -16.38 19.54 8.75
CA LEU A 256 -17.41 18.68 9.32
C LEU A 256 -18.76 19.42 9.44
N ARG A 257 -18.77 20.68 9.91
CA ARG A 257 -20.00 21.49 10.03
C ARG A 257 -20.61 21.86 8.68
N ALA A 258 -19.76 22.01 7.64
CA ALA A 258 -20.24 22.27 6.28
C ALA A 258 -20.74 20.99 5.57
N ALA A 259 -20.48 19.82 6.14
CA ALA A 259 -20.82 18.55 5.52
C ALA A 259 -22.26 18.13 5.87
N THR A 260 -22.86 17.43 4.91
CA THR A 260 -24.14 16.76 5.06
C THR A 260 -23.91 15.26 5.18
N ASP A 261 -24.55 14.64 6.14
CA ASP A 261 -24.55 13.17 6.28
C ASP A 261 -25.28 12.54 5.07
N PRO A 262 -24.57 11.77 4.23
CA PRO A 262 -25.17 11.19 3.02
C PRO A 262 -26.30 10.19 3.30
N ALA A 263 -26.32 9.61 4.52
CA ALA A 263 -27.35 8.63 4.89
C ALA A 263 -28.68 9.29 5.28
N THR A 264 -28.59 10.47 5.92
CA THR A 264 -29.79 11.15 6.46
C THR A 264 -30.17 12.40 5.67
N GLY A 265 -29.26 12.93 4.84
CA GLY A 265 -29.42 14.21 4.14
C GLY A 265 -29.41 15.44 5.06
N ARG A 266 -29.02 15.29 6.32
CA ARG A 266 -28.98 16.36 7.32
C ARG A 266 -27.53 16.80 7.59
N PRO A 267 -27.32 18.06 8.00
CA PRO A 267 -26.01 18.50 8.48
C PRO A 267 -25.50 17.61 9.61
N LEU A 268 -24.17 17.45 9.70
CA LEU A 268 -23.55 16.74 10.83
C LEU A 268 -23.82 17.54 12.12
N THR A 269 -24.10 16.81 13.20
CA THR A 269 -24.37 17.40 14.52
C THR A 269 -23.06 17.78 15.22
N GLU A 270 -23.12 18.66 16.22
CA GLU A 270 -21.96 18.97 17.08
C GLU A 270 -21.44 17.72 17.82
N ALA A 271 -22.29 16.74 18.09
CA ALA A 271 -21.90 15.45 18.64
C ALA A 271 -21.04 14.64 17.64
N ASP A 272 -21.37 14.69 16.34
CA ASP A 272 -20.56 14.08 15.28
C ASP A 272 -19.21 14.76 15.16
N VAL A 273 -19.18 16.11 15.15
CA VAL A 273 -17.94 16.90 15.10
C VAL A 273 -17.05 16.57 16.31
N ARG A 274 -17.62 16.47 17.51
CA ARG A 274 -16.89 16.07 18.72
C ARG A 274 -16.32 14.65 18.61
N SER A 275 -17.10 13.70 18.13
CA SER A 275 -16.66 12.29 17.96
C SER A 275 -15.48 12.17 17.00
N GLU A 276 -15.48 12.94 15.91
CA GLU A 276 -14.36 13.00 14.99
C GLU A 276 -13.14 13.68 15.63
N ALA A 277 -13.34 14.74 16.36
CA ALA A 277 -12.27 15.44 17.05
C ALA A 277 -11.58 14.54 18.09
N ILE A 278 -12.34 13.83 18.94
CA ILE A 278 -11.80 12.86 19.90
C ILE A 278 -10.98 11.79 19.18
N THR A 279 -11.51 11.29 18.06
CA THR A 279 -10.80 10.31 17.23
C THR A 279 -9.45 10.84 16.75
N MET A 280 -9.39 12.08 16.24
CA MET A 280 -8.14 12.67 15.73
C MET A 280 -7.14 12.98 16.85
N PHE A 281 -7.61 13.48 17.99
CA PHE A 281 -6.77 13.71 19.16
C PHE A 281 -6.13 12.42 19.66
N GLY A 282 -6.94 11.38 19.88
CA GLY A 282 -6.44 10.10 20.39
C GLY A 282 -5.49 9.40 19.41
N ALA A 283 -5.91 9.27 18.15
CA ALA A 283 -5.15 8.55 17.14
C ALA A 283 -3.86 9.29 16.72
N GLY A 284 -3.90 10.62 16.63
CA GLY A 284 -2.75 11.42 16.21
C GLY A 284 -1.69 11.61 17.29
N THR A 285 -2.08 11.67 18.56
CA THR A 285 -1.14 11.97 19.66
C THR A 285 -0.32 10.74 20.06
N GLU A 286 -0.98 9.65 20.49
CA GLU A 286 -0.29 8.52 21.11
C GLU A 286 0.63 7.78 20.15
N THR A 287 0.20 7.60 18.89
CA THR A 287 0.99 6.85 17.91
C THR A 287 2.26 7.57 17.49
N VAL A 288 2.19 8.87 17.24
CA VAL A 288 3.35 9.68 16.84
C VAL A 288 4.30 9.90 17.99
N SER A 289 3.80 10.24 19.17
CA SER A 289 4.64 10.49 20.35
C SER A 289 5.45 9.26 20.77
N THR A 290 4.84 8.06 20.74
CA THR A 290 5.57 6.84 21.06
C THR A 290 6.61 6.51 19.98
N THR A 291 6.31 6.78 18.70
CA THR A 291 7.28 6.58 17.62
C THR A 291 8.46 7.55 17.72
N LEU A 292 8.22 8.83 18.04
CA LEU A 292 9.29 9.82 18.30
C LEU A 292 10.14 9.41 19.50
N THR A 293 9.52 8.87 20.56
CA THR A 293 10.24 8.39 21.74
C THR A 293 11.16 7.23 21.38
N TRP A 294 10.68 6.27 20.61
CA TRP A 294 11.49 5.16 20.11
C TRP A 294 12.58 5.63 19.14
N LEU A 295 12.28 6.60 18.29
CA LEU A 295 13.28 7.18 17.39
C LEU A 295 14.46 7.77 18.17
N LEU A 296 14.19 8.55 19.20
CA LEU A 296 15.24 9.12 20.03
C LEU A 296 16.01 8.04 20.82
N ASP A 297 15.34 6.99 21.32
CA ASP A 297 16.00 5.87 22.00
C ASP A 297 16.90 5.07 21.05
N GLU A 298 16.47 4.83 19.80
CA GLU A 298 17.29 4.15 18.80
C GLU A 298 18.50 5.01 18.35
N LEU A 299 18.31 6.31 18.15
CA LEU A 299 19.43 7.21 17.80
C LEU A 299 20.47 7.33 18.93
N LEU A 300 20.03 7.36 20.20
CA LEU A 300 20.95 7.34 21.35
C LEU A 300 21.81 6.06 21.41
N ARG A 301 21.34 4.95 20.85
CA ARG A 301 22.06 3.68 20.79
C ARG A 301 22.90 3.52 19.52
N HIS A 302 22.63 4.32 18.51
CA HIS A 302 23.26 4.26 17.18
C HIS A 302 23.74 5.66 16.74
N PRO A 303 24.79 6.20 17.38
CA PRO A 303 25.28 7.56 17.10
C PRO A 303 25.75 7.74 15.65
N GLU A 304 26.20 6.67 15.00
CA GLU A 304 26.56 6.67 13.58
C GLU A 304 25.35 6.91 12.66
N VAL A 305 24.17 6.39 13.05
CA VAL A 305 22.91 6.62 12.34
C VAL A 305 22.47 8.07 12.55
N GLU A 306 22.56 8.59 13.78
CA GLU A 306 22.25 9.99 14.10
C GLU A 306 23.12 10.94 13.26
N ALA A 307 24.43 10.73 13.27
CA ALA A 307 25.38 11.57 12.52
C ALA A 307 25.07 11.60 11.01
N ARG A 308 24.77 10.44 10.43
CA ARG A 308 24.41 10.35 9.01
C ARG A 308 23.05 11.00 8.71
N MET A 309 22.08 10.86 9.60
CA MET A 309 20.77 11.52 9.50
C MET A 309 20.93 13.04 9.54
N LEU A 310 21.73 13.56 10.48
CA LEU A 310 22.02 14.98 10.59
C LEU A 310 22.71 15.53 9.34
N ALA A 311 23.71 14.83 8.82
CA ALA A 311 24.39 15.24 7.58
C ALA A 311 23.43 15.33 6.38
N GLU A 312 22.42 14.48 6.31
CA GLU A 312 21.36 14.58 5.29
C GLU A 312 20.44 15.78 5.55
N LEU A 313 20.03 15.99 6.81
CA LEU A 313 19.19 17.12 7.20
C LEU A 313 19.89 18.47 6.90
N ASP A 314 21.17 18.61 7.24
CA ASP A 314 21.93 19.84 7.00
C ASP A 314 22.10 20.15 5.51
N ARG A 315 22.21 19.11 4.69
CA ARG A 315 22.34 19.26 3.24
C ARG A 315 21.05 19.68 2.56
N HIS A 316 19.88 19.22 3.04
CA HIS A 316 18.61 19.34 2.32
C HIS A 316 17.58 20.24 2.98
N LEU A 317 17.77 20.61 4.23
CA LEU A 317 16.90 21.51 4.96
C LEU A 317 17.67 22.75 5.40
N PRO A 318 17.44 23.94 4.83
CA PRO A 318 18.05 25.17 5.31
C PRO A 318 17.67 25.43 6.78
N ALA A 319 18.63 25.94 7.56
CA ALA A 319 18.39 26.29 8.96
C ALA A 319 17.30 27.38 9.06
N GLY A 320 16.43 27.27 10.06
CA GLY A 320 15.39 28.27 10.36
C GLY A 320 14.22 28.37 9.38
N THR A 321 14.15 27.50 8.36
CA THR A 321 13.04 27.47 7.40
C THR A 321 12.18 26.23 7.58
N ALA A 322 10.85 26.40 7.42
CA ALA A 322 9.94 25.26 7.42
C ALA A 322 10.22 24.36 6.21
N PRO A 323 10.27 23.03 6.40
CA PRO A 323 10.47 22.11 5.30
C PRO A 323 9.33 22.16 4.28
N THR A 324 9.67 22.04 2.98
CA THR A 324 8.67 21.86 1.93
C THR A 324 8.48 20.38 1.61
N PRO A 325 7.37 19.99 0.96
CA PRO A 325 7.15 18.60 0.53
C PRO A 325 8.31 18.06 -0.33
N GLU A 326 8.89 18.92 -1.21
CA GLU A 326 10.02 18.57 -2.07
C GLU A 326 11.30 18.36 -1.26
N ALA A 327 11.55 19.17 -0.23
CA ALA A 327 12.67 19.00 0.68
C ALA A 327 12.55 17.67 1.45
N LEU A 328 11.38 17.37 2.01
CA LEU A 328 11.12 16.09 2.68
C LEU A 328 11.32 14.89 1.75
N ALA A 329 10.95 15.01 0.47
CA ALA A 329 11.14 13.93 -0.50
C ALA A 329 12.63 13.61 -0.76
N ARG A 330 13.55 14.54 -0.50
CA ARG A 330 15.02 14.35 -0.62
C ARG A 330 15.63 13.65 0.60
N LEU A 331 14.94 13.62 1.74
CA LEU A 331 15.42 13.02 2.98
C LEU A 331 15.25 11.49 2.93
N THR A 332 16.02 10.83 2.10
CA THR A 332 15.88 9.39 1.83
C THR A 332 16.41 8.53 2.97
N TYR A 333 17.51 8.94 3.59
CA TYR A 333 18.07 8.23 4.74
C TYR A 333 17.25 8.46 6.02
N THR A 334 16.86 9.69 6.30
CA THR A 334 15.95 10.05 7.41
C THR A 334 14.65 9.25 7.32
N ARG A 335 14.11 9.11 6.11
CA ARG A 335 12.96 8.25 5.86
C ARG A 335 13.25 6.78 6.17
N SER A 336 14.41 6.26 5.79
CA SER A 336 14.85 4.90 6.08
C SER A 336 14.96 4.66 7.59
N VAL A 337 15.53 5.61 8.33
CA VAL A 337 15.59 5.61 9.80
C VAL A 337 14.20 5.53 10.41
N THR A 338 13.29 6.41 10.00
CA THR A 338 11.93 6.46 10.52
C THR A 338 11.15 5.18 10.19
N GLN A 339 11.34 4.64 8.98
CA GLN A 339 10.72 3.37 8.58
C GLN A 339 11.22 2.19 9.44
N GLU A 340 12.49 2.16 9.79
CA GLU A 340 13.05 1.12 10.63
C GLU A 340 12.55 1.21 12.08
N VAL A 341 12.42 2.42 12.63
CA VAL A 341 11.78 2.63 13.94
C VAL A 341 10.34 2.10 13.93
N VAL A 342 9.55 2.48 12.92
CA VAL A 342 8.16 2.02 12.80
C VAL A 342 8.06 0.52 12.55
N ARG A 343 9.04 -0.10 11.91
CA ARG A 343 9.11 -1.55 11.77
C ARG A 343 9.35 -2.23 13.12
N LEU A 344 10.35 -1.80 13.83
CA LEU A 344 10.73 -2.39 15.13
C LEU A 344 9.66 -2.15 16.19
N HIS A 345 9.14 -0.95 16.24
CA HIS A 345 8.25 -0.46 17.29
C HIS A 345 6.92 0.02 16.69
N ALA A 346 6.27 -0.85 15.86
CA ALA A 346 4.97 -0.50 15.30
C ALA A 346 4.00 -0.08 16.41
N PRO A 347 3.42 1.14 16.35
CA PRO A 347 2.64 1.67 17.46
C PRO A 347 1.47 0.76 17.88
N ASN A 348 0.77 0.17 16.91
CA ASN A 348 -0.35 -0.73 17.20
C ASN A 348 0.16 -2.16 17.43
N ALA A 349 0.13 -2.61 18.69
CA ALA A 349 0.63 -3.91 19.09
C ALA A 349 -0.13 -5.06 18.44
N PHE A 350 -1.46 -5.00 18.47
CA PHE A 350 -2.35 -5.97 17.86
C PHE A 350 -3.69 -5.33 17.49
N LEU A 351 -4.35 -5.92 16.54
CA LEU A 351 -5.65 -5.47 16.03
C LEU A 351 -6.58 -6.68 15.86
N MET A 352 -7.87 -6.44 15.96
CA MET A 352 -8.88 -7.49 15.90
C MET A 352 -9.87 -7.28 14.76
N ARG A 353 -10.42 -8.41 14.28
CA ARG A 353 -11.54 -8.49 13.34
C ARG A 353 -12.48 -9.59 13.83
N THR A 354 -13.73 -9.54 13.40
CA THR A 354 -14.69 -10.63 13.64
C THR A 354 -15.29 -11.08 12.32
N ALA A 355 -15.15 -12.37 12.00
CA ALA A 355 -15.81 -12.94 10.84
C ALA A 355 -17.33 -12.90 11.02
N GLN A 356 -18.05 -12.12 10.24
CA GLN A 356 -19.54 -12.08 10.30
C GLN A 356 -20.20 -13.22 9.53
N VAL A 357 -19.48 -13.77 8.56
CA VAL A 357 -19.86 -14.94 7.76
C VAL A 357 -18.70 -15.92 7.77
N PRO A 358 -18.90 -17.20 7.44
CA PRO A 358 -17.78 -18.10 7.24
C PRO A 358 -16.85 -17.55 6.14
N VAL A 359 -15.55 -17.45 6.42
CA VAL A 359 -14.56 -16.92 5.48
C VAL A 359 -13.40 -17.90 5.29
N GLU A 360 -12.90 -17.98 4.05
CA GLU A 360 -11.69 -18.72 3.74
C GLU A 360 -10.47 -17.81 3.94
N LEU A 361 -9.55 -18.26 4.79
CA LEU A 361 -8.31 -17.56 5.07
C LEU A 361 -7.12 -18.52 4.92
N GLY A 362 -6.50 -18.52 3.74
CA GLY A 362 -5.54 -19.55 3.34
C GLY A 362 -6.22 -20.91 3.24
N PRO A 363 -5.64 -21.98 3.79
CA PRO A 363 -6.22 -23.32 3.76
C PRO A 363 -7.35 -23.54 4.79
N TYR A 364 -7.71 -22.50 5.56
CA TYR A 364 -8.63 -22.62 6.69
C TYR A 364 -10.00 -22.03 6.38
N LEU A 365 -11.05 -22.70 6.78
CA LEU A 365 -12.41 -22.15 6.87
C LEU A 365 -12.63 -21.61 8.28
N ILE A 366 -12.77 -20.31 8.39
CA ILE A 366 -13.01 -19.61 9.65
C ILE A 366 -14.53 -19.43 9.81
N PRO A 367 -15.16 -20.02 10.84
CA PRO A 367 -16.58 -19.89 11.06
C PRO A 367 -17.02 -18.44 11.35
N ALA A 368 -18.30 -18.14 11.06
CA ALA A 368 -18.90 -16.90 11.51
C ALA A 368 -18.84 -16.76 13.03
N GLY A 369 -18.68 -15.54 13.53
CA GLY A 369 -18.51 -15.23 14.95
C GLY A 369 -17.08 -15.40 15.47
N THR A 370 -16.15 -15.93 14.66
CA THR A 370 -14.74 -16.11 15.07
C THR A 370 -14.02 -14.77 15.15
N GLU A 371 -13.36 -14.53 16.26
CA GLU A 371 -12.44 -13.40 16.43
C GLU A 371 -11.08 -13.70 15.80
N LEU A 372 -10.60 -12.78 14.98
CA LEU A 372 -9.33 -12.82 14.28
C LEU A 372 -8.42 -11.72 14.84
N LEU A 373 -7.30 -12.11 15.41
CA LEU A 373 -6.28 -11.20 15.95
C LEU A 373 -5.05 -11.22 15.03
N TYR A 374 -4.40 -10.09 14.81
CA TYR A 374 -3.10 -10.00 14.16
C TYR A 374 -2.25 -8.93 14.82
N SER A 375 -0.94 -9.13 14.84
CA SER A 375 0.04 -8.18 15.40
C SER A 375 0.92 -7.65 14.28
N LEU A 376 0.89 -6.34 14.07
CA LEU A 376 1.80 -5.69 13.12
C LEU A 376 3.24 -5.78 13.61
N THR A 377 3.49 -5.59 14.91
CA THR A 377 4.82 -5.67 15.50
C THR A 377 5.42 -7.08 15.34
N ALA A 378 4.63 -8.14 15.62
CA ALA A 378 5.09 -9.51 15.41
C ALA A 378 5.41 -9.79 13.94
N LEU A 379 4.57 -9.31 12.99
CA LEU A 379 4.82 -9.43 11.55
C LEU A 379 6.08 -8.69 11.09
N HIS A 380 6.33 -7.51 11.65
CA HIS A 380 7.49 -6.69 11.34
C HIS A 380 8.78 -7.19 11.98
N ARG A 381 8.68 -8.03 13.03
CA ARG A 381 9.80 -8.70 13.70
C ARG A 381 9.93 -10.18 13.30
N ASP A 382 9.28 -10.62 12.23
CA ASP A 382 9.37 -12.00 11.72
C ASP A 382 10.76 -12.25 11.08
N PRO A 383 11.57 -13.20 11.61
CA PRO A 383 12.92 -13.47 11.11
C PRO A 383 12.95 -14.02 9.69
N VAL A 384 11.87 -14.67 9.24
CA VAL A 384 11.76 -15.17 7.85
C VAL A 384 11.69 -14.01 6.85
N ARG A 385 11.12 -12.89 7.26
CA ARG A 385 10.88 -11.72 6.39
C ARG A 385 11.93 -10.64 6.55
N TYR A 386 12.45 -10.51 7.75
CA TYR A 386 13.43 -9.50 8.13
C TYR A 386 14.63 -10.18 8.79
N PRO A 387 15.72 -10.47 8.05
CA PRO A 387 16.96 -10.96 8.65
C PRO A 387 17.39 -10.04 9.79
N GLU A 388 17.85 -10.63 10.91
CA GLU A 388 18.15 -9.90 12.15
C GLU A 388 16.99 -8.98 12.57
N PRO A 389 15.82 -9.55 12.89
CA PRO A 389 14.57 -8.79 12.98
C PRO A 389 14.54 -7.77 14.11
N LEU A 390 15.37 -7.95 15.14
CA LEU A 390 15.48 -7.05 16.29
C LEU A 390 16.62 -6.03 16.16
N ALA A 391 17.48 -6.16 15.14
CA ALA A 391 18.52 -5.19 14.87
C ALA A 391 17.94 -3.94 14.19
N PHE A 392 18.35 -2.76 14.66
CA PHE A 392 18.02 -1.47 14.06
C PHE A 392 18.95 -1.22 12.87
N ARG A 393 18.45 -1.36 11.66
CA ARG A 393 19.22 -1.29 10.41
C ARG A 393 18.48 -0.47 9.35
N PRO A 394 18.63 0.86 9.33
CA PRO A 394 18.00 1.73 8.33
C PRO A 394 18.37 1.37 6.88
N GLU A 395 19.55 0.78 6.65
CA GLU A 395 20.06 0.39 5.34
C GLU A 395 19.15 -0.61 4.63
N ARG A 396 18.39 -1.42 5.37
CA ARG A 396 17.43 -2.37 4.79
C ARG A 396 16.36 -1.70 3.91
N TRP A 397 16.23 -0.38 4.00
CA TRP A 397 15.26 0.41 3.25
C TRP A 397 15.86 1.14 2.04
N GLN A 398 17.19 1.15 1.87
CA GLN A 398 17.87 1.94 0.85
C GLN A 398 17.86 1.29 -0.54
N ASP A 399 17.96 -0.02 -0.65
CA ASP A 399 18.07 -0.76 -1.93
C ASP A 399 16.72 -1.03 -2.61
N GLY A 400 15.76 -0.11 -2.49
CA GLY A 400 14.40 -0.30 -3.03
C GLY A 400 13.56 -1.31 -2.22
N GLY A 401 14.07 -1.71 -1.05
CA GLY A 401 13.50 -2.80 -0.23
C GLY A 401 12.16 -2.50 0.47
N SER A 402 11.68 -1.25 0.46
CA SER A 402 10.47 -0.89 1.21
C SER A 402 9.20 -0.77 0.37
N ALA A 403 9.33 -0.29 -0.85
CA ALA A 403 8.17 -0.07 -1.72
C ALA A 403 7.61 -1.41 -2.19
N GLY A 404 6.63 -1.93 -1.48
CA GLY A 404 5.87 -3.12 -1.89
C GLY A 404 6.17 -4.40 -1.13
N ARG A 405 6.85 -4.38 0.02
CA ARG A 405 6.89 -5.56 0.90
C ARG A 405 5.48 -5.79 1.48
N PRO A 406 4.79 -6.88 1.14
CA PRO A 406 3.44 -7.15 1.66
C PRO A 406 3.40 -7.28 3.18
N SER A 407 4.58 -7.44 3.82
CA SER A 407 4.74 -7.57 5.26
C SER A 407 4.89 -6.26 6.01
N PHE A 408 5.16 -5.13 5.33
CA PHE A 408 5.29 -3.83 5.97
C PHE A 408 3.98 -3.05 5.88
N LEU A 409 3.18 -3.13 6.93
CA LEU A 409 1.81 -2.62 7.03
C LEU A 409 1.62 -1.66 8.22
N PRO A 410 2.54 -0.70 8.48
CA PRO A 410 2.47 0.10 9.71
C PRO A 410 1.20 0.94 9.83
N PHE A 411 0.60 1.31 8.71
CA PHE A 411 -0.66 2.07 8.64
C PHE A 411 -1.86 1.20 8.25
N GLY A 412 -1.72 -0.13 8.33
CA GLY A 412 -2.73 -1.07 7.87
C GLY A 412 -2.89 -1.10 6.36
N ALA A 413 -3.99 -1.70 5.89
CA ALA A 413 -4.32 -1.83 4.47
C ALA A 413 -5.83 -1.80 4.24
N GLY A 414 -6.24 -1.67 2.98
CA GLY A 414 -7.64 -1.71 2.55
C GLY A 414 -8.44 -0.49 3.00
N LYS A 415 -9.76 -0.68 3.17
CA LYS A 415 -10.70 0.42 3.46
C LYS A 415 -10.43 1.15 4.77
N HIS A 416 -9.81 0.49 5.73
CA HIS A 416 -9.46 1.03 7.04
C HIS A 416 -7.98 1.47 7.15
N LYS A 417 -7.27 1.59 6.03
CA LYS A 417 -5.91 2.15 6.03
C LYS A 417 -5.91 3.53 6.70
N CYS A 418 -4.90 3.83 7.49
CA CYS A 418 -4.78 5.11 8.21
C CYS A 418 -4.99 6.29 7.27
N ILE A 419 -5.86 7.23 7.68
CA ILE A 419 -6.14 8.44 6.91
C ILE A 419 -5.00 9.46 7.05
N GLY A 420 -4.34 9.47 8.21
CA GLY A 420 -3.24 10.38 8.56
C GLY A 420 -1.85 9.86 8.20
N GLU A 421 -1.70 8.87 7.32
CA GLU A 421 -0.38 8.30 7.00
C GLU A 421 0.62 9.35 6.52
N ALA A 422 0.23 10.20 5.56
CA ALA A 422 1.11 11.24 5.03
C ALA A 422 1.44 12.29 6.11
N PHE A 423 0.45 12.65 6.93
CA PHE A 423 0.61 13.56 8.05
C PHE A 423 1.59 13.00 9.09
N ALA A 424 1.44 11.73 9.48
CA ALA A 424 2.33 11.09 10.46
C ALA A 424 3.78 10.99 9.97
N TRP A 425 4.01 10.60 8.71
CA TRP A 425 5.37 10.58 8.14
C TRP A 425 6.01 11.97 8.13
N ALA A 426 5.23 13.01 7.80
CA ALA A 426 5.69 14.38 7.82
C ALA A 426 6.01 14.85 9.23
N GLU A 427 5.10 14.62 10.20
CA GLU A 427 5.27 14.99 11.60
C GLU A 427 6.50 14.34 12.22
N LEU A 428 6.69 13.03 12.04
CA LEU A 428 7.86 12.32 12.53
C LEU A 428 9.17 12.92 11.99
N THR A 429 9.20 13.24 10.70
CA THR A 429 10.40 13.76 10.04
C THR A 429 10.70 15.19 10.48
N VAL A 430 9.70 16.08 10.49
CA VAL A 430 9.85 17.49 10.84
C VAL A 430 10.20 17.65 12.31
N ALA A 431 9.51 16.94 13.20
CA ALA A 431 9.78 16.99 14.63
C ALA A 431 11.20 16.48 14.96
N ALA A 432 11.58 15.34 14.40
CA ALA A 432 12.92 14.80 14.60
C ALA A 432 14.00 15.78 14.08
N ALA A 433 13.81 16.34 12.88
CA ALA A 433 14.77 17.29 12.29
C ALA A 433 14.93 18.54 13.16
N ALA A 434 13.85 19.17 13.59
CA ALA A 434 13.90 20.38 14.41
C ALA A 434 14.53 20.12 15.79
N ILE A 435 14.17 19.00 16.44
CA ILE A 435 14.74 18.63 17.75
C ILE A 435 16.24 18.36 17.63
N LEU A 436 16.66 17.49 16.71
CA LEU A 436 18.03 16.99 16.60
C LEU A 436 19.01 18.06 16.10
N ARG A 437 18.56 19.03 15.32
CA ARG A 437 19.41 20.15 14.89
C ARG A 437 19.71 21.14 16.00
N ARG A 438 18.81 21.29 16.94
CA ARG A 438 18.95 22.23 18.06
C ARG A 438 19.58 21.58 19.29
N TRP A 439 19.24 20.33 19.56
CA TRP A 439 19.58 19.61 20.76
C TRP A 439 20.28 18.29 20.44
N GLN A 440 21.29 17.98 21.24
CA GLN A 440 21.89 16.66 21.35
C GLN A 440 21.34 15.99 22.61
N PRO A 441 20.41 15.03 22.50
CA PRO A 441 20.01 14.22 23.64
C PRO A 441 21.18 13.36 24.12
N VAL A 442 21.47 13.38 25.41
CA VAL A 442 22.52 12.59 26.03
C VAL A 442 21.87 11.56 26.96
N ALA A 443 22.19 10.28 26.75
CA ALA A 443 21.67 9.20 27.59
C ALA A 443 22.09 9.35 29.06
N LEU A 444 21.17 9.15 29.99
CA LEU A 444 21.50 9.05 31.41
C LEU A 444 21.98 7.63 31.71
N PRO A 445 23.02 7.45 32.56
CA PRO A 445 23.51 6.12 32.91
C PRO A 445 22.41 5.21 33.43
N GLY A 446 22.28 4.01 32.83
CA GLY A 446 21.31 3.00 33.26
C GLY A 446 19.83 3.30 32.86
N VAL A 447 19.55 4.43 32.21
CA VAL A 447 18.19 4.79 31.77
C VAL A 447 18.01 4.42 30.30
N ARG A 448 16.98 3.60 30.06
CA ARG A 448 16.57 3.18 28.70
C ARG A 448 15.06 3.16 28.60
N ALA A 449 14.56 3.28 27.37
CA ALA A 449 13.16 3.03 27.12
C ALA A 449 12.78 1.57 27.42
N ARG A 450 11.67 1.37 28.12
CA ARG A 450 11.08 0.05 28.34
C ARG A 450 9.86 -0.10 27.43
N GLU A 451 9.83 -1.23 26.72
CA GLU A 451 8.67 -1.59 25.93
C GLU A 451 7.52 -1.98 26.87
N VAL A 452 6.43 -1.24 26.80
CA VAL A 452 5.21 -1.52 27.55
C VAL A 452 4.06 -1.63 26.55
N VAL A 453 3.46 -2.80 26.52
CA VAL A 453 2.41 -3.14 25.56
C VAL A 453 1.05 -3.04 26.21
N TRP A 454 0.26 -2.10 25.72
CA TRP A 454 -1.17 -1.98 25.98
C TRP A 454 -1.93 -2.12 24.65
N THR A 455 -2.66 -1.09 24.23
CA THR A 455 -3.21 -0.95 22.87
C THR A 455 -2.09 -0.55 21.90
N THR A 456 -1.11 0.19 22.39
CA THR A 456 0.10 0.62 21.67
C THR A 456 1.37 0.03 22.31
N VAL A 457 2.44 0.00 21.50
CA VAL A 457 3.80 -0.39 21.92
C VAL A 457 4.51 0.86 22.44
N GLN A 458 4.29 1.17 23.71
CA GLN A 458 4.80 2.40 24.31
C GLN A 458 6.27 2.29 24.71
N ALA A 459 7.01 3.39 24.51
CA ALA A 459 8.34 3.58 25.06
C ALA A 459 8.22 4.34 26.40
N GLN A 460 8.48 3.68 27.51
CA GLN A 460 8.36 4.30 28.83
C GLN A 460 9.70 4.39 29.55
N GLY A 461 9.86 5.48 30.32
CA GLY A 461 11.00 5.66 31.22
C GLY A 461 12.25 6.23 30.56
N LEU A 462 12.22 6.59 29.26
CA LEU A 462 13.36 7.25 28.63
C LEU A 462 13.51 8.67 29.17
N ARG A 463 14.66 8.94 29.78
CA ARG A 463 15.07 10.27 30.24
C ARG A 463 16.43 10.61 29.67
N VAL A 464 16.54 11.83 29.12
CA VAL A 464 17.77 12.33 28.48
C VAL A 464 18.16 13.65 29.10
N ARG A 465 19.48 13.94 29.11
CA ARG A 465 19.99 15.27 29.40
C ARG A 465 20.16 15.99 28.05
N LEU A 466 19.75 17.23 27.95
CA LEU A 466 19.86 18.03 26.75
C LEU A 466 21.21 18.79 26.74
N ALA A 467 22.01 18.61 25.71
CA ALA A 467 23.11 19.48 25.36
C ALA A 467 22.72 20.32 24.13
N PRO A 468 23.09 21.60 24.07
CA PRO A 468 22.93 22.36 22.83
C PRO A 468 23.80 21.72 21.75
N ARG A 469 23.30 21.65 20.52
CA ARG A 469 24.12 21.25 19.38
C ARG A 469 24.87 22.50 18.88
N GLU A 470 26.17 22.43 18.77
CA GLU A 470 26.95 23.45 18.13
C GLU A 470 26.60 23.50 16.63
N GLU A 471 26.27 24.68 16.11
CA GLU A 471 26.07 24.85 14.68
C GLU A 471 27.37 24.44 13.96
N PRO A 472 27.32 23.65 12.88
CA PRO A 472 28.50 23.42 12.07
C PRO A 472 29.01 24.76 11.61
N ALA A 473 30.29 25.09 11.92
CA ALA A 473 30.91 26.33 11.55
C ALA A 473 30.72 26.55 10.05
N THR A 474 29.91 27.53 9.70
CA THR A 474 29.75 27.98 8.32
C THR A 474 31.11 28.44 7.87
N GLY A 475 31.75 27.67 6.97
CA GLY A 475 33.06 28.00 6.40
C GLY A 475 33.02 29.27 5.57
N ALA A 476 33.12 30.42 6.24
CA ALA A 476 33.25 31.74 5.64
C ALA A 476 34.13 32.70 6.49
N GLU A 477 35.11 32.16 7.23
CA GLU A 477 36.18 32.99 7.82
C GLU A 477 37.52 32.24 7.81
N GLN A 478 38.03 31.96 6.63
CA GLN A 478 39.43 31.68 6.43
C GLN A 478 39.89 32.32 5.10
N ALA A 479 40.09 33.62 5.12
CA ALA A 479 41.00 34.34 4.23
C ALA A 479 41.00 35.83 4.62
N THR A 480 41.78 36.21 5.63
CA THR A 480 42.57 37.48 5.64
C THR A 480 43.24 37.59 6.99
N GLY A 481 44.56 37.62 6.99
CA GLY A 481 45.32 37.84 8.20
C GLY A 481 46.77 37.44 7.98
N THR A 482 47.44 38.21 7.12
CA THR A 482 48.90 38.22 6.91
C THR A 482 49.63 38.59 8.19
N GLU A 483 50.72 37.87 8.45
CA GLU A 483 51.98 38.24 9.12
C GLU A 483 52.00 39.38 10.14
N GLN A 484 52.42 39.01 11.35
CA GLN A 484 53.58 39.74 11.95
C GLN A 484 54.21 38.89 13.09
N ALA A 485 55.53 38.61 12.88
CA ALA A 485 56.37 37.94 13.83
C ALA A 485 56.88 38.94 14.88
N THR A 486 57.17 38.44 16.08
CA THR A 486 58.27 38.76 17.04
C THR A 486 57.83 38.08 18.37
N GLY A 487 58.61 37.22 18.99
CA GLY A 487 59.92 37.19 19.41
C GLY A 487 59.97 36.88 20.92
N ALA A 488 60.79 35.89 21.32
CA ALA A 488 61.37 35.60 22.64
C ALA A 488 60.43 35.25 23.83
N GLU A 489 60.68 34.35 24.73
CA GLU A 489 61.86 33.70 25.31
C GLU A 489 61.50 32.50 26.16
N ARG A 490 62.29 31.44 26.12
CA ARG A 490 62.76 30.49 27.09
C ARG A 490 62.24 30.48 28.56
N ALA A 491 61.95 29.28 29.02
CA ALA A 491 62.65 28.55 30.14
C ALA A 491 61.88 27.22 30.40
N THR A 492 62.52 26.08 30.16
CA THR A 492 63.29 25.17 31.02
C THR A 492 62.54 24.47 32.19
N GLY A 493 62.61 23.14 32.16
CA GLY A 493 62.39 22.24 33.33
C GLY A 493 61.72 20.91 32.97
N THR A 494 62.46 19.92 32.49
CA THR A 494 63.07 18.71 33.14
C THR A 494 62.10 18.06 34.19
N GLU A 495 61.70 16.83 34.06
CA GLU A 495 62.34 15.56 34.23
C GLU A 495 61.28 14.45 34.22
N ARG A 496 61.53 13.37 33.60
CA ARG A 496 61.94 11.99 33.83
C ARG A 496 60.71 11.05 33.92
N ALA A 497 60.56 10.19 32.99
CA ALA A 497 61.10 8.85 32.72
C ALA A 497 60.62 7.72 33.65
N THR A 498 60.00 6.71 33.04
CA THR A 498 60.30 5.26 33.05
C THR A 498 59.25 4.51 32.32
N ARG A 499 59.51 3.91 31.15
CA ARG A 499 60.02 2.57 30.84
C ARG A 499 59.29 1.44 31.57
N THR A 500 58.65 0.49 30.84
CA THR A 500 59.23 -0.77 30.31
C THR A 500 58.11 -1.54 29.58
N GLU A 501 58.36 -1.96 28.32
CA GLU A 501 58.71 -3.32 27.79
C GLU A 501 57.46 -4.22 27.64
N GLN A 502 57.19 -5.03 26.66
CA GLN A 502 57.85 -5.56 25.46
C GLN A 502 56.83 -6.45 24.74
N ALA A 503 56.92 -6.56 23.45
CA ALA A 503 56.27 -7.49 22.55
C ALA A 503 56.87 -8.92 22.67
N PRO A 504 56.49 -10.00 21.95
CA PRO A 504 56.51 -10.06 20.49
C PRO A 504 55.53 -11.02 19.80
N LEU A 505 55.52 -10.93 18.46
CA LEU A 505 55.02 -11.89 17.45
C LEU A 505 55.89 -13.16 17.35
N PRO A 506 55.43 -14.26 16.71
CA PRO A 506 56.00 -14.59 15.39
C PRO A 506 54.99 -15.06 14.33
N GLU A 507 55.18 -14.69 13.07
CA GLU A 507 55.81 -15.32 11.91
C GLU A 507 55.34 -16.72 11.53
N ARG A 508 54.99 -17.05 10.31
CA ARG A 508 55.42 -17.07 8.89
C ARG A 508 54.78 -18.28 8.22
N THR A 509 54.51 -18.34 6.97
CA THR A 509 55.30 -18.64 5.78
C THR A 509 54.42 -18.68 4.51
N THR A 510 54.59 -17.90 3.56
CA THR A 510 55.23 -17.88 2.22
C THR A 510 54.75 -18.85 1.15
N LEU A 511 54.60 -18.34 -0.07
CA LEU A 511 55.04 -18.59 -1.45
C LEU A 511 53.88 -18.40 -2.43
N GLY A 512 53.90 -17.74 -3.58
CA GLY A 512 54.98 -17.05 -4.28
C GLY A 512 54.48 -16.68 -5.68
N SER A 513 55.06 -15.67 -6.25
CA SER A 513 55.35 -15.30 -7.63
C SER A 513 54.18 -15.07 -8.60
N GLY A 514 54.10 -14.09 -9.37
CA GLY A 514 54.91 -13.00 -9.92
C GLY A 514 54.14 -12.51 -11.17
N THR A 515 54.14 -11.43 -11.62
CA THR A 515 54.93 -10.38 -12.22
C THR A 515 54.05 -9.27 -12.81
N ARG A 516 54.27 -8.05 -12.41
CA ARG A 516 54.53 -6.77 -13.13
C ARG A 516 53.82 -6.55 -14.48
N SER A 517 53.14 -5.44 -14.74
CA SER A 517 53.68 -4.08 -14.83
C SER A 517 52.55 -3.04 -15.02
N THR A 518 52.77 -1.87 -14.45
CA THR A 518 52.12 -0.58 -14.66
C THR A 518 52.86 0.24 -15.73
N PRO A 519 52.58 1.54 -16.03
CA PRO A 519 51.38 2.41 -15.90
C PRO A 519 51.18 3.38 -17.10
N ARG A 520 50.30 4.38 -16.92
CA ARG A 520 50.21 5.74 -17.53
C ARG A 520 49.01 5.99 -18.45
N GLU A 521 48.33 6.98 -18.33
CA GLU A 521 48.18 8.39 -18.01
C GLU A 521 47.09 9.03 -18.88
N ALA A 522 46.15 9.71 -18.22
CA ALA A 522 45.44 10.95 -18.53
C ALA A 522 45.12 11.40 -19.96
N ALA A 523 43.89 11.78 -20.25
CA ALA A 523 43.44 13.15 -20.58
C ALA A 523 41.99 13.16 -21.15
N ALA A 524 41.15 14.06 -20.70
CA ALA A 524 39.93 14.56 -21.36
C ALA A 524 40.29 15.82 -22.17
N PRO A 525 39.33 16.54 -22.85
CA PRO A 525 38.05 16.20 -23.47
C PRO A 525 37.95 16.71 -24.93
N GLY A 526 36.89 16.32 -25.67
CA GLY A 526 36.62 16.89 -27.00
C GLY A 526 35.26 16.54 -27.61
N ARG A 527 34.61 17.57 -28.01
CA ARG A 527 33.27 17.72 -28.59
C ARG A 527 32.95 16.82 -29.79
N CYS A 528 31.63 16.58 -29.97
CA CYS A 528 30.97 16.10 -31.21
C CYS A 528 31.44 16.80 -32.52
N PRO A 529 31.32 16.17 -33.69
CA PRO A 529 30.09 16.36 -34.45
C PRO A 529 29.53 15.13 -35.22
N VAL A 530 28.30 15.30 -35.63
CA VAL A 530 27.46 14.48 -36.52
C VAL A 530 28.15 14.22 -37.89
N SER A 531 28.06 12.99 -38.38
CA SER A 531 27.90 12.72 -39.83
C SER A 531 27.42 11.28 -40.08
N ALA A 532 26.43 11.20 -40.94
CA ALA A 532 25.90 9.99 -41.51
C ALA A 532 26.87 9.35 -42.50
N THR A 533 26.93 8.00 -42.51
CA THR A 533 26.99 7.25 -43.77
C THR A 533 26.91 5.73 -43.53
N ALA A 534 25.99 5.15 -44.31
CA ALA A 534 26.06 3.87 -45.02
C ALA A 534 26.28 2.53 -44.29
N PHE A 535 25.26 1.72 -44.46
CA PHE A 535 25.16 0.27 -44.32
C PHE A 535 26.35 -0.52 -44.88
N SER A 536 26.78 -1.49 -44.11
CA SER A 536 27.34 -2.74 -44.65
C SER A 536 26.88 -3.88 -43.76
N ALA A 537 26.29 -4.87 -44.41
CA ALA A 537 25.80 -6.10 -43.80
C ALA A 537 27.00 -6.95 -43.32
N GLY A 538 26.95 -7.38 -42.10
CA GLY A 538 27.85 -8.36 -41.52
C GLY A 538 27.10 -9.24 -40.53
N ASP A 539 26.99 -10.54 -40.90
CA ASP A 539 26.46 -11.62 -40.07
C ASP A 539 27.01 -11.55 -38.63
N SER A 540 26.12 -11.37 -37.67
CA SER A 540 26.40 -11.63 -36.27
C SER A 540 25.22 -12.41 -35.70
N THR A 541 25.30 -13.72 -35.76
CA THR A 541 24.47 -14.64 -34.97
C THR A 541 24.91 -14.55 -33.53
N ALA A 542 24.27 -13.61 -32.80
CA ALA A 542 24.27 -13.64 -31.35
C ALA A 542 23.28 -14.75 -30.93
N PRO A 543 23.63 -15.64 -29.99
CA PRO A 543 22.70 -16.67 -29.52
C PRO A 543 21.52 -16.01 -28.79
N ALA A 544 20.30 -16.46 -29.10
CA ALA A 544 19.08 -16.05 -28.42
C ALA A 544 19.24 -16.22 -26.89
N PRO A 545 18.77 -15.31 -26.09
CA PRO A 545 18.89 -15.42 -24.65
C PRO A 545 18.12 -16.64 -24.14
N SER A 546 18.78 -17.46 -23.34
CA SER A 546 18.22 -18.64 -22.67
C SER A 546 16.99 -18.24 -21.82
N PRO A 547 15.85 -18.96 -21.92
CA PRO A 547 14.57 -18.57 -21.32
C PRO A 547 14.48 -18.70 -19.80
N ASP A 548 15.48 -19.20 -19.11
CA ASP A 548 15.41 -19.62 -17.70
C ASP A 548 16.14 -18.71 -16.68
N ARG A 549 16.63 -17.54 -17.06
CA ARG A 549 17.17 -16.60 -16.06
C ARG A 549 16.11 -15.64 -15.60
N PRO A 550 15.80 -15.56 -14.27
CA PRO A 550 14.94 -14.51 -13.75
C PRO A 550 15.55 -13.15 -14.06
N ARG A 551 14.85 -12.34 -14.87
CA ARG A 551 15.28 -10.97 -15.16
C ARG A 551 15.25 -10.15 -13.89
N ALA A 552 16.27 -9.31 -13.68
CA ALA A 552 16.34 -8.38 -12.55
C ALA A 552 15.06 -7.51 -12.46
N PRO A 553 14.63 -7.13 -11.25
CA PRO A 553 13.47 -6.24 -11.08
C PRO A 553 13.63 -4.95 -11.87
N ARG A 554 12.54 -4.47 -12.48
CA ARG A 554 12.56 -3.22 -13.27
C ARG A 554 12.79 -2.02 -12.34
N PRO A 555 13.75 -1.12 -12.65
CA PRO A 555 13.91 0.13 -11.91
C PRO A 555 12.65 1.01 -12.02
N ALA A 556 12.20 1.58 -10.91
CA ALA A 556 11.03 2.47 -10.89
C ALA A 556 11.22 3.71 -11.80
N ARG A 557 12.48 4.16 -11.99
CA ARG A 557 12.81 5.25 -12.93
C ARG A 557 12.47 4.92 -14.38
N GLU A 558 12.67 3.67 -14.81
CA GLU A 558 12.37 3.23 -16.18
C GLU A 558 10.87 3.28 -16.45
N LEU A 559 10.05 2.85 -15.49
CA LEU A 559 8.60 2.88 -15.61
C LEU A 559 8.05 4.31 -15.66
N ARG A 560 8.62 5.23 -14.87
CA ARG A 560 8.26 6.65 -14.92
C ARG A 560 8.66 7.30 -16.24
N ALA A 561 9.89 7.05 -16.70
CA ALA A 561 10.36 7.56 -17.99
C ALA A 561 9.49 7.07 -19.16
N ALA A 562 9.04 5.81 -19.12
CA ALA A 562 8.10 5.28 -20.12
C ALA A 562 6.71 5.97 -20.03
N ALA A 563 6.23 6.29 -18.82
CA ALA A 563 4.99 7.05 -18.65
C ALA A 563 5.10 8.49 -19.18
N ASP A 564 6.27 9.11 -19.08
CA ASP A 564 6.51 10.44 -19.62
C ASP A 564 6.54 10.40 -21.16
N ARG A 565 7.27 9.44 -21.77
CA ARG A 565 7.25 9.24 -23.24
C ARG A 565 5.85 8.94 -23.77
N HIS A 566 5.05 8.16 -23.04
CA HIS A 566 3.65 7.94 -23.39
C HIS A 566 2.82 9.23 -23.38
N ALA A 567 3.01 10.09 -22.40
CA ALA A 567 2.33 11.37 -22.35
C ALA A 567 2.69 12.25 -23.56
N ASP A 568 3.99 12.29 -23.93
CA ASP A 568 4.45 13.00 -25.13
C ASP A 568 3.88 12.39 -26.41
N TRP A 569 3.82 11.05 -26.49
CA TRP A 569 3.21 10.32 -27.61
C TRP A 569 1.72 10.65 -27.78
N THR A 570 0.94 10.72 -26.67
CA THR A 570 -0.49 11.06 -26.74
C THR A 570 -0.73 12.47 -27.23
N VAL A 571 0.13 13.42 -26.87
CA VAL A 571 0.04 14.81 -27.36
C VAL A 571 0.49 14.90 -28.82
N HIS A 572 1.56 14.20 -29.19
CA HIS A 572 2.07 14.15 -30.58
C HIS A 572 0.99 13.66 -31.56
N HIS A 573 0.24 12.62 -31.19
CA HIS A 573 -0.87 12.13 -31.99
C HIS A 573 -2.17 12.95 -31.84
N GLY A 574 -2.16 14.02 -31.05
CA GLY A 574 -3.33 14.85 -30.80
C GLY A 574 -4.49 14.11 -30.10
N LEU A 575 -4.19 13.00 -29.42
CA LEU A 575 -5.18 12.21 -28.68
C LEU A 575 -5.66 12.94 -27.44
N LEU A 576 -4.76 13.69 -26.81
CA LEU A 576 -4.98 14.52 -25.62
C LEU A 576 -4.34 15.90 -25.82
N THR A 577 -4.98 16.91 -25.26
CA THR A 577 -4.40 18.25 -25.14
C THR A 577 -3.47 18.31 -23.90
N PRO A 578 -2.51 19.24 -23.85
CA PRO A 578 -1.69 19.46 -22.66
C PRO A 578 -2.49 19.72 -21.38
N SER A 579 -3.68 20.33 -21.49
CA SER A 579 -4.56 20.60 -20.36
C SER A 579 -5.27 19.35 -19.80
N GLU A 580 -5.44 18.30 -20.60
CA GLU A 580 -6.05 17.03 -20.20
C GLU A 580 -5.05 16.06 -19.56
N LEU A 581 -3.75 16.23 -19.85
CA LEU A 581 -2.69 15.33 -19.36
C LEU A 581 -2.66 15.11 -17.84
N PRO A 582 -2.81 16.12 -16.96
CA PRO A 582 -2.77 15.90 -15.53
C PRO A 582 -3.85 14.94 -15.04
N GLY A 583 -5.08 15.08 -15.54
CA GLY A 583 -6.20 14.19 -15.25
C GLY A 583 -5.97 12.76 -15.76
N TYR A 584 -5.45 12.64 -16.98
CA TYR A 584 -5.14 11.37 -17.60
C TYR A 584 -3.97 10.63 -16.90
N ARG A 585 -2.88 11.33 -16.56
CA ARG A 585 -1.74 10.77 -15.81
C ARG A 585 -2.17 10.20 -14.46
N ALA A 586 -3.23 10.75 -13.84
CA ALA A 586 -3.79 10.25 -12.60
C ALA A 586 -4.41 8.84 -12.72
N TYR A 587 -4.67 8.32 -13.93
CA TYR A 587 -5.08 6.94 -14.15
C TYR A 587 -3.95 5.93 -13.83
N ALA A 588 -2.70 6.36 -13.89
CA ALA A 588 -1.52 5.55 -13.60
C ALA A 588 -1.46 4.25 -14.42
N LEU A 589 -1.75 4.30 -15.73
CA LEU A 589 -1.79 3.14 -16.63
C LEU A 589 -0.43 2.41 -16.70
N HIS A 590 0.67 3.15 -16.58
CA HIS A 590 2.02 2.58 -16.50
C HIS A 590 2.20 1.63 -15.31
N GLU A 591 1.51 1.85 -14.17
CA GLU A 591 1.53 0.93 -13.04
C GLU A 591 0.83 -0.40 -13.36
N LEU A 592 -0.28 -0.36 -14.12
CA LEU A 592 -0.94 -1.58 -14.60
C LEU A 592 0.02 -2.40 -15.44
N ILE A 593 0.61 -1.77 -16.47
CA ILE A 593 1.58 -2.44 -17.35
C ILE A 593 2.80 -2.93 -16.57
N GLY A 594 3.31 -2.12 -15.65
CA GLY A 594 4.45 -2.51 -14.81
C GLY A 594 4.22 -3.78 -14.01
N ARG A 595 3.00 -4.03 -13.58
CA ARG A 595 2.61 -5.20 -12.78
C ARG A 595 2.15 -6.39 -13.63
N ALA A 596 1.43 -6.11 -14.73
CA ALA A 596 0.93 -7.13 -15.64
C ALA A 596 2.01 -7.72 -16.55
N PHE A 597 3.07 -6.94 -16.85
CA PHE A 597 4.18 -7.32 -17.72
C PHE A 597 5.53 -6.99 -17.05
N PRO A 598 5.91 -7.72 -15.99
CA PRO A 598 7.12 -7.39 -15.21
C PRO A 598 8.41 -7.56 -16.00
N SER A 599 8.40 -8.34 -17.09
CA SER A 599 9.54 -8.59 -17.96
C SER A 599 9.73 -7.56 -19.07
N ALA A 600 8.71 -6.75 -19.42
CA ALA A 600 8.79 -5.77 -20.50
C ALA A 600 9.79 -4.65 -20.20
N ARG A 601 10.60 -4.25 -21.19
CA ARG A 601 11.62 -3.17 -21.10
C ARG A 601 11.65 -2.36 -22.39
N GLY A 602 12.21 -1.15 -22.32
CA GLY A 602 12.48 -0.32 -23.51
C GLY A 602 11.25 -0.17 -24.41
N ALA A 603 11.42 -0.48 -25.71
CA ALA A 603 10.38 -0.33 -26.72
C ALA A 603 9.13 -1.19 -26.48
N GLU A 604 9.27 -2.40 -25.89
CA GLU A 604 8.12 -3.23 -25.52
C GLU A 604 7.29 -2.60 -24.40
N LEU A 605 7.97 -1.98 -23.43
CA LEU A 605 7.29 -1.28 -22.34
C LEU A 605 6.52 -0.06 -22.85
N ASP A 606 7.14 0.70 -23.77
CA ASP A 606 6.51 1.87 -24.39
C ASP A 606 5.30 1.44 -25.22
N LEU A 607 5.44 0.41 -26.06
CA LEU A 607 4.33 -0.14 -26.85
C LEU A 607 3.15 -0.55 -25.97
N LEU A 608 3.39 -1.23 -24.85
CA LEU A 608 2.34 -1.69 -23.95
C LEU A 608 1.58 -0.53 -23.28
N ILE A 609 2.32 0.51 -22.87
CA ILE A 609 1.71 1.69 -22.25
C ILE A 609 0.93 2.49 -23.29
N ASP A 610 1.49 2.66 -24.51
CA ASP A 610 0.83 3.36 -25.60
C ASP A 610 -0.45 2.64 -26.03
N LEU A 611 -0.41 1.32 -26.15
CA LEU A 611 -1.55 0.50 -26.53
C LEU A 611 -2.67 0.54 -25.50
N LEU A 612 -2.34 0.42 -24.21
CA LEU A 612 -3.32 0.52 -23.13
C LEU A 612 -3.88 1.94 -23.03
N GLY A 613 -3.03 2.94 -23.22
CA GLY A 613 -3.42 4.34 -23.22
C GLY A 613 -4.37 4.69 -24.36
N TRP A 614 -4.03 4.27 -25.57
CA TRP A 614 -4.90 4.44 -26.74
C TRP A 614 -6.26 3.78 -26.53
N PHE A 615 -6.27 2.52 -26.03
CA PHE A 615 -7.52 1.80 -25.75
C PHE A 615 -8.35 2.52 -24.68
N THR A 616 -7.72 3.03 -23.64
CA THR A 616 -8.39 3.78 -22.58
C THR A 616 -9.02 5.07 -23.09
N ILE A 617 -8.32 5.79 -23.98
CA ILE A 617 -8.84 7.01 -24.60
C ILE A 617 -10.01 6.69 -25.54
N LEU A 618 -9.93 5.58 -26.28
CA LEU A 618 -11.04 5.10 -27.10
C LEU A 618 -12.27 4.78 -26.23
N ASP A 619 -12.09 4.01 -25.17
CA ASP A 619 -13.14 3.61 -24.23
C ASP A 619 -13.82 4.84 -23.58
N ASP A 620 -13.03 5.81 -23.12
CA ASP A 620 -13.55 7.06 -22.53
C ASP A 620 -14.35 7.91 -23.55
N ARG A 621 -14.03 7.83 -24.86
CA ARG A 621 -14.86 8.49 -25.92
C ARG A 621 -16.23 7.84 -26.06
N PHE A 622 -16.34 6.53 -25.81
CA PHE A 622 -17.64 5.83 -25.84
C PHE A 622 -18.51 6.06 -24.61
N ASP A 623 -17.98 6.65 -23.57
CA ASP A 623 -18.80 7.21 -22.47
C ASP A 623 -19.63 8.43 -22.92
N GLY A 624 -19.26 9.07 -24.05
CA GLY A 624 -19.92 10.22 -24.68
C GLY A 624 -20.98 9.87 -25.75
N THR A 625 -21.13 10.76 -26.71
CA THR A 625 -22.13 10.69 -27.78
C THR A 625 -22.01 9.43 -28.66
N PRO A 626 -20.82 8.99 -29.12
CA PRO A 626 -20.69 7.81 -29.96
C PRO A 626 -21.26 6.55 -29.32
N GLY A 627 -21.10 6.42 -27.99
CA GLY A 627 -21.62 5.24 -27.26
C GLY A 627 -23.14 5.17 -27.15
N ARG A 628 -23.87 6.19 -27.61
CA ARG A 628 -25.33 6.26 -27.63
C ARG A 628 -25.93 6.29 -29.03
N ARG A 629 -25.08 6.47 -30.05
CA ARG A 629 -25.48 6.58 -31.47
C ARG A 629 -24.77 5.50 -32.30
N PRO A 630 -25.46 4.42 -32.65
CA PRO A 630 -24.85 3.27 -33.33
C PRO A 630 -24.16 3.62 -34.66
N ALA A 631 -24.69 4.57 -35.42
CA ALA A 631 -24.09 5.00 -36.67
C ALA A 631 -22.73 5.72 -36.45
N GLU A 632 -22.65 6.60 -35.45
CA GLU A 632 -21.40 7.28 -35.08
C GLU A 632 -20.39 6.28 -34.50
N ALA A 633 -20.86 5.30 -33.71
CA ALA A 633 -20.04 4.23 -33.19
C ALA A 633 -19.38 3.40 -34.30
N ARG A 634 -20.15 3.01 -35.33
CA ARG A 634 -19.64 2.31 -36.52
C ARG A 634 -18.68 3.19 -37.31
N ALA A 635 -19.04 4.42 -37.58
CA ALA A 635 -18.19 5.37 -38.33
C ALA A 635 -16.78 5.52 -37.64
N LEU A 636 -16.72 5.44 -36.31
CA LEU A 636 -15.47 5.50 -35.57
C LEU A 636 -14.72 4.15 -35.59
N VAL A 637 -15.40 3.02 -35.46
CA VAL A 637 -14.79 1.70 -35.25
C VAL A 637 -14.45 0.99 -36.57
N ASP A 638 -15.27 1.09 -37.59
CA ASP A 638 -15.05 0.36 -38.86
C ASP A 638 -13.71 0.69 -39.52
N PRO A 639 -13.24 1.97 -39.54
CA PRO A 639 -11.90 2.29 -40.01
C PRO A 639 -10.78 1.67 -39.17
N LEU A 640 -10.97 1.54 -37.83
CA LEU A 640 -9.99 0.89 -36.95
C LEU A 640 -9.89 -0.59 -37.25
N ILE A 641 -11.01 -1.26 -37.53
CA ILE A 641 -11.04 -2.67 -37.95
C ILE A 641 -10.38 -2.85 -39.32
N ALA A 642 -10.60 -1.93 -40.25
CA ALA A 642 -10.01 -2.02 -41.61
C ALA A 642 -8.47 -1.99 -41.59
N VAL A 643 -7.84 -1.35 -40.60
CA VAL A 643 -6.38 -1.39 -40.43
C VAL A 643 -5.87 -2.81 -40.20
N LEU A 644 -6.63 -3.66 -39.51
CA LEU A 644 -6.28 -5.05 -39.22
C LEU A 644 -6.24 -5.92 -40.48
N ASP A 645 -6.96 -5.54 -41.53
CA ASP A 645 -7.05 -6.21 -42.85
C ASP A 645 -6.06 -5.65 -43.87
N GLY A 646 -5.19 -4.75 -43.48
CA GLY A 646 -4.24 -4.08 -44.38
C GLY A 646 -4.87 -3.01 -45.27
N GLY A 647 -6.08 -2.55 -44.97
CA GLY A 647 -6.82 -1.52 -45.73
C GLY A 647 -6.04 -0.21 -45.81
N GLY A 648 -5.82 0.27 -47.06
CA GLY A 648 -4.87 1.33 -47.41
C GLY A 648 -5.44 2.74 -47.45
N THR A 649 -6.62 3.06 -46.92
CA THR A 649 -7.13 4.43 -46.94
C THR A 649 -6.23 5.35 -46.06
N PRO A 650 -5.85 6.56 -46.55
CA PRO A 650 -5.06 7.47 -45.73
C PRO A 650 -5.78 7.76 -44.42
N PRO A 651 -5.08 7.77 -43.29
CA PRO A 651 -5.71 7.96 -42.00
C PRO A 651 -6.32 9.37 -41.94
N GLN A 652 -7.66 9.44 -41.84
CA GLN A 652 -8.34 10.63 -41.42
C GLN A 652 -8.71 10.50 -39.95
N GLY A 653 -8.09 11.36 -39.13
CA GLY A 653 -8.33 11.38 -37.67
C GLY A 653 -7.23 10.79 -36.79
N GLN A 654 -7.08 11.42 -35.66
CA GLN A 654 -6.01 11.18 -34.68
C GLN A 654 -5.99 9.75 -34.13
N LEU A 655 -7.16 9.21 -33.76
CA LEU A 655 -7.28 7.84 -33.24
C LEU A 655 -6.86 6.79 -34.27
N LEU A 656 -7.23 6.99 -35.53
CA LEU A 656 -6.90 6.03 -36.60
C LEU A 656 -5.41 6.08 -36.94
N SER A 657 -4.81 7.29 -36.96
CA SER A 657 -3.37 7.46 -37.19
C SER A 657 -2.55 6.76 -36.08
N ALA A 658 -2.85 7.01 -34.84
CA ALA A 658 -2.22 6.38 -33.69
C ALA A 658 -2.40 4.84 -33.69
N TRP A 659 -3.61 4.38 -34.05
CA TRP A 659 -3.89 2.95 -34.16
C TRP A 659 -3.07 2.24 -35.21
N ARG A 660 -2.92 2.86 -36.38
CA ARG A 660 -2.11 2.30 -37.48
C ARG A 660 -0.64 2.14 -37.06
N GLU A 661 -0.07 3.14 -36.39
CA GLU A 661 1.29 3.04 -35.83
C GLU A 661 1.39 1.91 -34.83
N LEU A 662 0.47 1.86 -33.85
CA LEU A 662 0.44 0.83 -32.82
C LEU A 662 0.29 -0.58 -33.41
N TRP A 663 -0.56 -0.75 -34.43
CA TRP A 663 -0.71 -2.02 -35.12
C TRP A 663 0.57 -2.44 -35.84
N GLY A 664 1.26 -1.51 -36.49
CA GLY A 664 2.58 -1.75 -37.09
C GLY A 664 3.60 -2.22 -36.05
N ARG A 665 3.76 -1.45 -34.95
CA ARG A 665 4.70 -1.76 -33.86
C ARG A 665 4.42 -3.10 -33.18
N GLN A 666 3.17 -3.47 -32.94
CA GLN A 666 2.85 -4.73 -32.30
C GLN A 666 3.01 -5.95 -33.22
N THR A 667 2.86 -5.78 -34.56
CA THR A 667 2.99 -6.86 -35.54
C THR A 667 4.42 -7.04 -36.06
N GLU A 668 5.32 -6.11 -35.76
CA GLU A 668 6.73 -6.17 -36.12
C GLU A 668 7.37 -7.44 -35.55
N SER A 669 8.10 -8.17 -36.40
CA SER A 669 8.82 -9.40 -36.06
C SER A 669 7.96 -10.59 -35.60
N MET A 670 6.62 -10.49 -35.63
CA MET A 670 5.72 -11.58 -35.26
C MET A 670 5.33 -12.44 -36.46
N SER A 671 5.03 -13.71 -36.17
CA SER A 671 4.64 -14.68 -37.21
C SER A 671 3.30 -14.32 -37.87
N ALA A 672 3.05 -14.86 -39.07
CA ALA A 672 1.74 -14.72 -39.75
C ALA A 672 0.60 -15.32 -38.94
N ALA A 673 0.85 -16.44 -38.24
CA ALA A 673 -0.14 -17.08 -37.35
C ALA A 673 -0.51 -16.20 -36.16
N TRP A 674 0.49 -15.58 -35.55
CA TRP A 674 0.28 -14.62 -34.46
C TRP A 674 -0.52 -13.40 -34.96
N ARG A 675 -0.11 -12.79 -36.10
CA ARG A 675 -0.81 -11.62 -36.67
C ARG A 675 -2.29 -11.92 -36.94
N ALA A 676 -2.59 -13.08 -37.52
CA ALA A 676 -3.94 -13.51 -37.80
C ALA A 676 -4.77 -13.70 -36.49
N ARG A 677 -4.16 -14.25 -35.46
CA ARG A 677 -4.78 -14.40 -34.13
C ARG A 677 -5.02 -13.05 -33.47
N ALA A 678 -4.03 -12.18 -33.45
CA ALA A 678 -4.12 -10.84 -32.89
C ALA A 678 -5.18 -9.99 -33.61
N ALA A 679 -5.22 -10.02 -34.95
CA ALA A 679 -6.22 -9.31 -35.73
C ALA A 679 -7.66 -9.78 -35.43
N ARG A 680 -7.88 -11.11 -35.29
CA ARG A 680 -9.23 -11.63 -34.90
C ARG A 680 -9.64 -11.12 -33.53
N GLU A 681 -8.75 -11.11 -32.56
CA GLU A 681 -9.08 -10.73 -31.18
C GLU A 681 -9.30 -9.22 -31.06
N TRP A 682 -8.48 -8.39 -31.72
CA TRP A 682 -8.72 -6.96 -31.81
C TRP A 682 -10.03 -6.62 -32.53
N ARG A 683 -10.35 -7.33 -33.62
CA ARG A 683 -11.64 -7.19 -34.32
C ARG A 683 -12.81 -7.49 -33.39
N SER A 684 -12.70 -8.60 -32.64
CA SER A 684 -13.74 -8.98 -31.67
C SER A 684 -13.89 -7.95 -30.55
N CYS A 685 -12.78 -7.38 -30.10
CA CYS A 685 -12.77 -6.34 -29.07
C CYS A 685 -13.42 -5.05 -29.59
N LEU A 686 -12.94 -4.55 -30.73
CA LEU A 686 -13.45 -3.29 -31.31
C LEU A 686 -14.93 -3.38 -31.71
N ALA A 687 -15.40 -4.53 -32.20
CA ALA A 687 -16.81 -4.75 -32.56
C ALA A 687 -17.78 -4.70 -31.37
N THR A 688 -17.28 -4.76 -30.13
CA THR A 688 -18.15 -4.62 -28.94
C THR A 688 -18.68 -3.20 -28.78
N PHE A 689 -17.92 -2.18 -29.16
CA PHE A 689 -18.33 -0.78 -29.02
C PHE A 689 -19.61 -0.44 -29.80
N PRO A 690 -19.73 -0.72 -31.13
CA PRO A 690 -20.98 -0.54 -31.85
C PRO A 690 -22.12 -1.41 -31.31
N ALA A 691 -21.84 -2.64 -30.88
CA ALA A 691 -22.83 -3.52 -30.28
C ALA A 691 -23.38 -2.95 -28.97
N GLU A 692 -22.54 -2.38 -28.13
CA GLU A 692 -22.96 -1.69 -26.91
C GLU A 692 -23.79 -0.43 -27.23
N ALA A 693 -23.40 0.35 -28.23
CA ALA A 693 -24.14 1.51 -28.70
C ALA A 693 -25.54 1.10 -29.22
N ASP A 694 -25.63 0.01 -29.99
CA ASP A 694 -26.91 -0.55 -30.46
C ASP A 694 -27.83 -0.91 -29.29
N HIS A 695 -27.30 -1.53 -28.23
CA HIS A 695 -28.07 -1.86 -27.03
C HIS A 695 -28.53 -0.61 -26.26
N ARG A 696 -27.65 0.38 -26.11
CA ARG A 696 -28.01 1.65 -25.44
C ARG A 696 -29.07 2.45 -26.23
N ALA A 697 -28.98 2.46 -27.57
CA ALA A 697 -29.92 3.18 -28.42
C ALA A 697 -31.32 2.58 -28.45
N ARG A 698 -31.46 1.27 -28.35
CA ARG A 698 -32.75 0.56 -28.30
C ARG A 698 -33.54 0.81 -27.02
N GLY A 699 -32.97 1.61 -26.08
CA GLY A 699 -33.64 1.88 -24.82
C GLY A 699 -33.92 0.59 -24.02
N THR A 700 -33.17 -0.48 -24.29
CA THR A 700 -33.30 -1.78 -23.62
C THR A 700 -32.74 -1.72 -22.18
N VAL A 701 -33.18 -0.70 -21.46
CA VAL A 701 -33.34 -0.71 -20.02
C VAL A 701 -34.84 -0.81 -19.73
N PRO A 702 -35.49 -1.88 -20.18
CA PRO A 702 -36.77 -2.33 -19.66
C PRO A 702 -36.60 -3.73 -19.07
N ALA A 703 -37.65 -4.32 -18.57
CA ALA A 703 -37.70 -5.58 -17.87
C ALA A 703 -36.99 -6.78 -18.55
N HIS A 704 -36.47 -6.65 -19.76
CA HIS A 704 -35.83 -7.66 -20.59
C HIS A 704 -34.45 -7.28 -21.13
N GLY A 705 -33.63 -6.48 -20.39
CA GLY A 705 -32.23 -6.19 -20.77
C GLY A 705 -31.38 -7.44 -20.99
N LEU A 706 -30.16 -7.30 -21.52
CA LEU A 706 -29.21 -8.40 -21.74
C LEU A 706 -29.18 -9.37 -20.57
N GLY A 707 -29.27 -10.66 -20.88
CA GLY A 707 -29.09 -11.73 -19.91
C GLY A 707 -27.64 -11.71 -19.35
N LEU A 708 -27.44 -12.38 -18.23
CA LEU A 708 -26.13 -12.46 -17.59
C LEU A 708 -25.05 -13.02 -18.54
N THR A 709 -25.39 -14.05 -19.31
CA THR A 709 -24.49 -14.72 -20.26
C THR A 709 -24.04 -13.78 -21.38
N ASP A 710 -24.98 -12.98 -21.92
CA ASP A 710 -24.68 -12.06 -23.02
C ASP A 710 -23.89 -10.86 -22.52
N THR A 711 -24.22 -10.34 -21.32
CA THR A 711 -23.43 -9.31 -20.65
C THR A 711 -22.00 -9.79 -20.46
N MET A 712 -21.80 -10.98 -19.91
CA MET A 712 -20.46 -11.55 -19.69
C MET A 712 -19.69 -11.77 -21.00
N ARG A 713 -20.37 -12.22 -22.08
CA ARG A 713 -19.76 -12.39 -23.40
C ARG A 713 -19.28 -11.05 -23.96
N LEU A 714 -20.12 -10.04 -23.92
CA LEU A 714 -19.82 -8.71 -24.42
C LEU A 714 -18.66 -8.09 -23.63
N ARG A 715 -18.73 -8.13 -22.31
CA ARG A 715 -17.68 -7.61 -21.42
C ARG A 715 -16.35 -8.34 -21.57
N ARG A 716 -16.36 -9.66 -21.72
CA ARG A 716 -15.17 -10.47 -21.95
C ARG A 716 -14.37 -10.03 -23.17
N HIS A 717 -15.03 -9.76 -24.28
CA HIS A 717 -14.38 -9.30 -25.50
C HIS A 717 -14.05 -7.81 -25.46
N GLY A 718 -14.91 -6.98 -24.88
CA GLY A 718 -14.71 -5.53 -24.77
C GLY A 718 -13.62 -5.08 -23.80
N SER A 719 -13.15 -5.98 -22.92
CA SER A 719 -12.15 -5.65 -21.90
C SER A 719 -10.69 -5.61 -22.40
N CYS A 720 -10.43 -5.76 -23.71
CA CYS A 720 -9.12 -5.87 -24.36
C CYS A 720 -8.17 -6.96 -23.81
N LEU A 721 -8.62 -7.81 -22.91
CA LEU A 721 -7.76 -8.84 -22.27
C LEU A 721 -7.22 -9.87 -23.27
N TYR A 722 -8.05 -10.28 -24.25
CA TYR A 722 -7.59 -11.22 -25.28
C TYR A 722 -6.46 -10.64 -26.14
N PRO A 723 -6.54 -9.40 -26.67
CA PRO A 723 -5.40 -8.74 -27.28
C PRO A 723 -4.16 -8.70 -26.41
N PHE A 724 -4.30 -8.33 -25.12
CA PHE A 724 -3.15 -8.27 -24.21
C PHE A 724 -2.56 -9.63 -23.86
N MET A 725 -3.34 -10.72 -23.89
CA MET A 725 -2.79 -12.07 -23.78
C MET A 725 -1.93 -12.46 -25.00
N ASN A 726 -2.21 -11.94 -26.21
CA ASN A 726 -1.32 -12.13 -27.35
C ASN A 726 -0.04 -11.29 -27.23
N ILE A 727 -0.12 -10.12 -26.62
CA ILE A 727 1.07 -9.27 -26.40
C ILE A 727 2.09 -9.93 -25.44
N LEU A 728 1.71 -10.91 -24.62
CA LEU A 728 2.65 -11.71 -23.85
C LEU A 728 3.71 -12.37 -24.78
N GLU A 729 3.28 -12.85 -25.96
CA GLU A 729 4.17 -13.45 -26.96
C GLU A 729 5.10 -12.40 -27.58
N ARG A 730 4.58 -11.21 -27.87
CA ARG A 730 5.39 -10.08 -28.40
C ARG A 730 6.48 -9.65 -27.42
N VAL A 731 6.14 -9.58 -26.11
CA VAL A 731 7.10 -9.24 -25.05
C VAL A 731 8.13 -10.34 -24.81
N HIS A 732 7.73 -11.59 -25.03
CA HIS A 732 8.64 -12.72 -24.95
C HIS A 732 9.57 -12.82 -26.18
N GLY A 733 9.18 -12.25 -27.31
CA GLY A 733 9.93 -12.27 -28.57
C GLY A 733 9.73 -13.55 -29.39
N ALA A 734 8.75 -14.38 -29.05
CA ALA A 734 8.43 -15.62 -29.76
C ALA A 734 6.96 -16.02 -29.55
N ASP A 735 6.39 -16.70 -30.53
CA ASP A 735 5.07 -17.33 -30.41
C ASP A 735 5.08 -18.43 -29.33
N ALA A 736 4.00 -18.56 -28.59
CA ALA A 736 3.79 -19.73 -27.76
C ALA A 736 3.60 -20.98 -28.64
N PRO A 737 3.94 -22.18 -28.13
CA PRO A 737 3.88 -23.41 -28.95
C PRO A 737 2.51 -23.58 -29.60
N ALA A 738 2.50 -23.91 -30.92
CA ALA A 738 1.25 -24.10 -31.66
C ALA A 738 0.37 -25.21 -31.04
N ALA A 739 0.99 -26.26 -30.49
CA ALA A 739 0.30 -27.31 -29.76
C ALA A 739 -0.43 -26.79 -28.50
N LEU A 740 0.17 -25.81 -27.79
CA LEU A 740 -0.49 -25.17 -26.67
C LEU A 740 -1.72 -24.37 -27.13
N HIS A 741 -1.61 -23.63 -28.24
CA HIS A 741 -2.74 -22.87 -28.82
C HIS A 741 -3.90 -23.75 -29.29
N ALA A 742 -3.64 -25.00 -29.64
CA ALA A 742 -4.67 -25.98 -30.05
C ALA A 742 -5.44 -26.58 -28.85
N GLU A 743 -4.98 -26.37 -27.62
CA GLU A 743 -5.57 -26.96 -26.42
C GLU A 743 -6.90 -26.32 -26.03
N PRO A 744 -7.99 -27.10 -25.90
CA PRO A 744 -9.25 -26.59 -25.38
C PRO A 744 -9.13 -26.03 -23.94
N ALA A 745 -8.22 -26.59 -23.15
CA ALA A 745 -7.89 -26.13 -21.80
C ALA A 745 -7.30 -24.71 -21.80
N LEU A 746 -6.50 -24.35 -22.81
CA LEU A 746 -5.97 -22.98 -22.96
C LEU A 746 -7.10 -22.00 -23.31
N HIS A 747 -8.04 -22.38 -24.17
CA HIS A 747 -9.18 -21.51 -24.49
C HIS A 747 -10.02 -21.23 -23.23
N ARG A 748 -10.23 -22.24 -22.37
CA ARG A 748 -10.92 -22.06 -21.09
C ARG A 748 -10.09 -21.17 -20.14
N LEU A 749 -8.80 -21.40 -20.01
CA LEU A 749 -7.91 -20.56 -19.17
C LEU A 749 -7.94 -19.09 -19.61
N ARG A 750 -7.87 -18.82 -20.91
CA ARG A 750 -7.94 -17.44 -21.45
C ARG A 750 -9.31 -16.82 -21.20
N ALA A 751 -10.39 -17.57 -21.33
CA ALA A 751 -11.73 -17.08 -21.02
C ALA A 751 -11.90 -16.78 -19.53
N ASN A 752 -11.43 -17.67 -18.64
CA ASN A 752 -11.43 -17.45 -17.20
C ASN A 752 -10.57 -16.25 -16.78
N THR A 753 -9.43 -16.05 -17.42
CA THR A 753 -8.55 -14.91 -17.24
C THR A 753 -9.27 -13.60 -17.57
N ALA A 754 -9.90 -13.53 -18.74
CA ALA A 754 -10.65 -12.36 -19.19
C ALA A 754 -11.88 -12.10 -18.30
N ASP A 755 -12.66 -13.13 -17.95
CA ASP A 755 -13.80 -13.00 -17.06
C ASP A 755 -13.39 -12.52 -15.67
N ALA A 756 -12.32 -13.10 -15.10
CA ALA A 756 -11.86 -12.70 -13.77
C ALA A 756 -11.43 -11.22 -13.73
N ALA A 757 -10.65 -10.77 -14.73
CA ALA A 757 -10.21 -9.39 -14.84
C ALA A 757 -11.39 -8.42 -15.07
N THR A 758 -12.34 -8.79 -15.93
CA THR A 758 -13.56 -8.02 -16.19
C THR A 758 -14.44 -7.90 -14.96
N LEU A 759 -14.68 -8.99 -14.24
CA LEU A 759 -15.47 -8.98 -13.01
C LEU A 759 -14.80 -8.16 -11.90
N ILE A 760 -13.47 -8.17 -11.82
CA ILE A 760 -12.71 -7.29 -10.93
C ILE A 760 -12.96 -5.83 -11.32
N ASN A 761 -12.85 -5.50 -12.60
CA ASN A 761 -13.14 -4.16 -13.10
C ASN A 761 -14.57 -3.73 -12.75
N ASP A 762 -15.59 -4.57 -13.00
CA ASP A 762 -17.00 -4.30 -12.71
C ASP A 762 -17.29 -4.02 -11.23
N LEU A 763 -16.55 -4.62 -10.31
CA LEU A 763 -16.66 -4.32 -8.88
C LEU A 763 -16.15 -2.91 -8.52
N TYR A 764 -15.08 -2.45 -9.18
CA TYR A 764 -14.48 -1.15 -8.89
C TYR A 764 -15.12 -0.02 -9.70
N SER A 765 -15.58 -0.28 -10.92
CA SER A 765 -16.26 0.70 -11.80
C SER A 765 -17.73 0.90 -11.46
N LEU A 766 -18.32 0.05 -10.61
CA LEU A 766 -19.76 -0.05 -10.33
C LEU A 766 -20.44 1.29 -10.08
N GLU A 767 -19.85 2.17 -9.29
CA GLU A 767 -20.46 3.47 -8.96
C GLU A 767 -20.33 4.49 -10.09
N ARG A 768 -19.21 4.45 -10.82
CA ARG A 768 -19.02 5.29 -12.00
C ARG A 768 -20.05 4.93 -13.06
N GLU A 769 -20.18 3.65 -13.37
CA GLU A 769 -21.06 3.13 -14.41
C GLU A 769 -22.56 3.28 -14.05
N GLU A 770 -22.91 3.15 -12.77
CA GLU A 770 -24.27 3.38 -12.29
C GLU A 770 -24.74 4.82 -12.53
N ARG A 771 -23.85 5.81 -12.45
CA ARG A 771 -24.17 7.22 -12.69
C ARG A 771 -24.18 7.61 -14.16
N GLN A 772 -23.45 6.89 -15.00
CA GLN A 772 -23.24 7.24 -16.42
C GLN A 772 -24.31 6.70 -17.35
N THR A 773 -25.45 6.17 -16.89
CA THR A 773 -26.45 5.48 -17.75
C THR A 773 -25.90 4.24 -18.51
N ALA A 774 -24.63 3.93 -18.37
CA ALA A 774 -23.98 2.72 -18.90
C ALA A 774 -24.26 1.48 -18.04
N ALA A 775 -25.18 1.61 -17.10
CA ALA A 775 -25.60 0.57 -16.15
C ALA A 775 -26.00 -0.77 -16.80
N ALA A 776 -26.26 -0.78 -18.11
CA ALA A 776 -26.70 -1.99 -18.81
C ALA A 776 -25.61 -3.10 -18.86
N PHE A 777 -24.33 -2.77 -18.78
CA PHE A 777 -23.24 -3.71 -19.07
C PHE A 777 -22.43 -4.14 -17.85
N ASN A 778 -22.57 -3.50 -16.70
CA ASN A 778 -21.90 -3.96 -15.47
C ASN A 778 -22.55 -5.25 -14.94
N THR A 779 -21.75 -6.28 -14.73
CA THR A 779 -22.22 -7.60 -14.31
C THR A 779 -22.96 -7.58 -12.96
N VAL A 780 -22.54 -6.71 -12.01
CA VAL A 780 -23.24 -6.57 -10.72
C VAL A 780 -24.64 -6.02 -10.92
N LEU A 781 -24.78 -4.97 -11.73
CA LEU A 781 -26.07 -4.33 -12.05
C LEU A 781 -26.98 -5.28 -12.84
N THR A 782 -26.39 -6.02 -13.78
CA THR A 782 -27.14 -7.06 -14.53
C THR A 782 -27.63 -8.16 -13.59
N LEU A 783 -26.82 -8.64 -12.65
CA LEU A 783 -27.23 -9.63 -11.66
C LEU A 783 -28.36 -9.13 -10.75
N GLN A 784 -28.30 -7.89 -10.29
CA GLN A 784 -29.38 -7.28 -9.51
C GLN A 784 -30.70 -7.31 -10.27
N ARG A 785 -30.66 -6.87 -11.53
CA ARG A 785 -31.82 -6.80 -12.40
C ARG A 785 -32.39 -8.19 -12.73
N VAL A 786 -31.53 -9.11 -13.20
CA VAL A 786 -31.98 -10.42 -13.69
C VAL A 786 -32.47 -11.33 -12.56
N ARG A 787 -31.86 -11.22 -11.37
CA ARG A 787 -32.22 -12.07 -10.22
C ARG A 787 -33.08 -11.38 -9.16
N GLY A 788 -33.43 -10.12 -9.34
CA GLY A 788 -34.18 -9.34 -8.35
C GLY A 788 -33.50 -9.30 -6.98
N CYS A 789 -32.15 -9.37 -6.93
CA CYS A 789 -31.43 -9.49 -5.67
C CYS A 789 -30.84 -8.16 -5.21
N THR A 790 -30.56 -8.05 -3.91
CA THR A 790 -29.92 -6.87 -3.35
C THR A 790 -28.52 -6.68 -3.92
N ARG A 791 -28.04 -5.42 -3.94
CA ARG A 791 -26.67 -5.07 -4.37
C ARG A 791 -25.59 -5.90 -3.65
N SER A 792 -25.72 -6.05 -2.34
CA SER A 792 -24.77 -6.85 -1.55
C SER A 792 -24.74 -8.31 -1.99
N ARG A 793 -25.89 -8.90 -2.34
CA ARG A 793 -25.99 -10.27 -2.85
C ARG A 793 -25.39 -10.40 -4.25
N ALA A 794 -25.61 -9.42 -5.13
CA ALA A 794 -25.02 -9.39 -6.47
C ALA A 794 -23.49 -9.24 -6.40
N VAL A 795 -22.98 -8.31 -5.59
CA VAL A 795 -21.53 -8.12 -5.35
C VAL A 795 -20.89 -9.39 -4.80
N ARG A 796 -21.54 -10.06 -3.85
CA ARG A 796 -21.05 -11.35 -3.31
C ARG A 796 -20.97 -12.41 -4.41
N ALA A 797 -22.02 -12.58 -5.21
CA ALA A 797 -22.05 -13.56 -6.29
C ALA A 797 -20.95 -13.33 -7.34
N VAL A 798 -20.64 -12.06 -7.65
CA VAL A 798 -19.52 -11.70 -8.54
C VAL A 798 -18.18 -12.04 -7.89
N ARG A 799 -17.99 -11.76 -6.61
CA ARG A 799 -16.77 -12.14 -5.87
C ARG A 799 -16.55 -13.64 -5.82
N ASP A 800 -17.60 -14.39 -5.49
CA ASP A 800 -17.54 -15.85 -5.47
C ASP A 800 -17.20 -16.41 -6.86
N ARG A 801 -17.71 -15.79 -7.92
CA ARG A 801 -17.35 -16.17 -9.29
C ARG A 801 -15.89 -15.88 -9.61
N ILE A 802 -15.33 -14.75 -9.17
CA ILE A 802 -13.91 -14.44 -9.34
C ILE A 802 -13.02 -15.48 -8.65
N VAL A 803 -13.39 -15.88 -7.43
CA VAL A 803 -12.66 -16.91 -6.68
C VAL A 803 -12.66 -18.23 -7.44
N ARG A 804 -13.83 -18.70 -7.88
CA ARG A 804 -13.94 -19.95 -8.68
C ARG A 804 -13.15 -19.88 -9.97
N LEU A 805 -13.25 -18.78 -10.74
CA LEU A 805 -12.50 -18.61 -11.98
C LEU A 805 -10.98 -18.67 -11.75
N ARG A 806 -10.50 -18.14 -10.65
CA ARG A 806 -9.08 -18.19 -10.30
C ARG A 806 -8.64 -19.60 -9.95
N GLN A 807 -9.42 -20.31 -9.15
CA GLN A 807 -9.12 -21.69 -8.80
C GLN A 807 -9.11 -22.57 -10.05
N GLU A 808 -10.14 -22.51 -10.89
CA GLU A 808 -10.20 -23.21 -12.18
C GLU A 808 -9.02 -22.85 -13.08
N SER A 809 -8.59 -21.58 -13.05
CA SER A 809 -7.41 -21.12 -13.84
C SER A 809 -6.10 -21.71 -13.32
N GLU A 810 -5.91 -21.86 -12.01
CA GLU A 810 -4.71 -22.50 -11.46
C GLU A 810 -4.66 -24.00 -11.79
N GLU A 811 -5.80 -24.69 -11.73
CA GLU A 811 -5.92 -26.10 -12.10
C GLU A 811 -5.59 -26.31 -13.60
N LEU A 812 -6.21 -25.51 -14.49
CA LEU A 812 -5.94 -25.54 -15.93
C LEU A 812 -4.48 -25.20 -16.25
N ARG A 813 -3.91 -24.24 -15.53
CA ARG A 813 -2.52 -23.83 -15.72
C ARG A 813 -1.56 -24.93 -15.32
N ALA A 814 -1.76 -25.57 -14.18
CA ALA A 814 -0.95 -26.69 -13.73
C ALA A 814 -0.99 -27.86 -14.74
N GLU A 815 -2.18 -28.21 -15.26
CA GLU A 815 -2.37 -29.22 -16.29
C GLU A 815 -1.61 -28.86 -17.58
N LEU A 816 -1.77 -27.62 -18.07
CA LEU A 816 -1.12 -27.15 -19.29
C LEU A 816 0.40 -27.02 -19.16
N GLN A 817 0.90 -26.58 -17.99
CA GLN A 817 2.34 -26.51 -17.74
C GLN A 817 2.99 -27.90 -17.73
N HIS A 818 2.28 -28.88 -17.24
CA HIS A 818 2.75 -30.28 -17.28
C HIS A 818 2.81 -30.82 -18.71
N ARG A 819 1.79 -30.55 -19.53
CA ARG A 819 1.72 -31.02 -20.92
C ARG A 819 2.58 -30.20 -21.89
N HIS A 820 2.75 -28.91 -21.66
CA HIS A 820 3.45 -27.95 -22.52
C HIS A 820 4.46 -27.11 -21.72
N PRO A 821 5.54 -27.71 -21.20
CA PRO A 821 6.52 -26.99 -20.38
C PRO A 821 7.18 -25.82 -21.11
N ALA A 822 7.37 -25.90 -22.43
CA ALA A 822 7.91 -24.81 -23.25
C ALA A 822 7.00 -23.57 -23.31
N GLY A 823 5.70 -23.71 -23.01
CA GLY A 823 4.72 -22.62 -22.95
C GLY A 823 4.50 -22.04 -21.56
N ARG A 824 5.27 -22.46 -20.55
CA ARG A 824 5.10 -22.06 -19.15
C ARG A 824 5.10 -20.55 -18.97
N TRP A 825 6.01 -19.84 -19.62
CA TRP A 825 6.12 -18.39 -19.57
C TRP A 825 4.82 -17.68 -20.00
N TYR A 826 4.14 -18.18 -21.05
CA TYR A 826 2.85 -17.65 -21.52
C TYR A 826 1.75 -17.88 -20.48
N LEU A 827 1.70 -19.09 -19.92
CA LEU A 827 0.72 -19.48 -18.90
C LEU A 827 0.89 -18.66 -17.61
N ASP A 828 2.13 -18.43 -17.17
CA ASP A 828 2.43 -17.58 -16.02
C ASP A 828 2.07 -16.10 -16.28
N GLY A 829 2.31 -15.61 -17.52
CA GLY A 829 1.91 -14.27 -17.94
C GLY A 829 0.41 -14.01 -17.81
N THR A 830 -0.44 -15.03 -18.08
CA THR A 830 -1.90 -14.88 -17.88
C THR A 830 -2.28 -14.66 -16.42
N ARG A 831 -1.52 -15.21 -15.46
CA ARG A 831 -1.70 -14.97 -14.01
C ARG A 831 -1.29 -13.56 -13.63
N GLU A 832 -0.14 -13.11 -14.12
CA GLU A 832 0.38 -11.76 -13.86
C GLU A 832 -0.57 -10.69 -14.39
N LEU A 833 -1.20 -10.93 -15.53
CA LEU A 833 -2.17 -10.01 -16.13
C LEU A 833 -3.37 -9.76 -15.19
N VAL A 834 -3.98 -10.81 -14.65
CA VAL A 834 -5.11 -10.67 -13.69
C VAL A 834 -4.65 -10.01 -12.40
N ALA A 835 -3.47 -10.37 -11.89
CA ALA A 835 -2.90 -9.77 -10.69
C ALA A 835 -2.60 -8.27 -10.88
N GLY A 836 -2.08 -7.89 -12.06
CA GLY A 836 -1.83 -6.50 -12.45
C GLY A 836 -3.12 -5.69 -12.51
N VAL A 837 -4.15 -6.19 -13.18
CA VAL A 837 -5.49 -5.55 -13.24
C VAL A 837 -6.04 -5.35 -11.84
N GLN A 838 -6.03 -6.37 -11.00
CA GLN A 838 -6.57 -6.26 -9.64
C GLN A 838 -5.81 -5.22 -8.80
N ALA A 839 -4.49 -5.24 -8.86
CA ALA A 839 -3.67 -4.30 -8.09
C ALA A 839 -3.88 -2.85 -8.56
N TRP A 840 -3.97 -2.63 -9.88
CA TRP A 840 -4.19 -1.31 -10.46
C TRP A 840 -5.61 -0.79 -10.21
N THR A 841 -6.66 -1.59 -10.44
CA THR A 841 -8.06 -1.17 -10.20
C THR A 841 -8.28 -0.73 -8.76
N SER A 842 -7.56 -1.33 -7.81
CA SER A 842 -7.62 -0.95 -6.39
C SER A 842 -6.95 0.40 -6.09
N THR A 843 -6.09 0.91 -6.96
CA THR A 843 -5.28 2.13 -6.75
C THR A 843 -5.54 3.23 -7.77
N SER A 844 -6.10 2.92 -8.94
CA SER A 844 -6.32 3.88 -10.04
C SER A 844 -7.35 4.95 -9.73
N ASN A 845 -7.08 6.17 -10.20
CA ASN A 845 -8.02 7.29 -10.15
C ASN A 845 -9.10 7.23 -11.25
N ARG A 846 -8.98 6.35 -12.23
CA ARG A 846 -9.93 6.23 -13.34
C ARG A 846 -11.37 5.96 -12.89
N TYR A 847 -11.54 5.28 -11.76
CA TYR A 847 -12.86 4.92 -11.22
C TYR A 847 -13.39 5.95 -10.20
N LEU A 848 -12.70 7.09 -10.06
CA LEU A 848 -13.21 8.20 -9.27
C LEU A 848 -14.27 8.94 -10.07
N VAL A 849 -15.39 9.19 -9.42
CA VAL A 849 -16.41 10.10 -9.95
C VAL A 849 -15.92 11.54 -9.74
N PRO A 850 -16.06 12.48 -10.71
CA PRO A 850 -15.78 13.90 -10.48
C PRO A 850 -16.49 14.38 -9.21
N GLY A 851 -15.74 14.90 -8.23
CA GLY A 851 -16.25 15.24 -6.89
C GLY A 851 -16.36 14.07 -5.92
N GLY A 852 -15.98 12.86 -6.30
CA GLY A 852 -15.96 11.66 -5.46
C GLY A 852 -14.53 11.27 -5.06
N ALA A 853 -14.29 11.08 -3.76
CA ALA A 853 -13.05 10.51 -3.27
C ALA A 853 -12.89 9.04 -3.70
N ARG A 854 -11.65 8.57 -3.86
CA ARG A 854 -11.35 7.16 -4.14
C ARG A 854 -12.06 6.23 -3.15
N ARG A 855 -12.79 5.26 -3.66
CA ARG A 855 -13.15 4.08 -2.90
C ARG A 855 -11.90 3.19 -2.80
N ARG A 856 -11.30 3.13 -1.64
CA ARG A 856 -10.28 2.14 -1.32
C ARG A 856 -10.86 1.05 -0.43
#